data_4da4c27d6abed9697ad479dd62888b61
#
_entry.id   4da4c27d6abed9697ad479dd62888b61
#
_cell.length_a   1.000
_cell.length_b   1.000
_cell.length_c   1.000
_cell.angle_alpha   90.00
_cell.angle_beta   90.00
_cell.angle_gamma   90.00
#
_symmetry.space_group_name_H-M   'P 1'
#
loop_
_entity.id
_entity.type
_entity.pdbx_description
1 polymer ?
#
loop_
_entity_poly.entity_id
_entity_poly.type
_entity_poly.pdbx_seq_one_letter_code
_entity_poly.pdbx_strand_id
1 'polypeptide(L)'
;MKTTELRQKFLKFFESKGHTIVRSSSLVPHDDPTLLFTNAGMNQFKDVFLGFDKRPYNRATTAQKCVRAGGKHNDLENVGYTARHHTFFEMMGNFSFGDYFKRDAIHFAWEFLTSPEWLNIPKEKLLATVYAEDDEAYNIWLNEIGMPAERIVRIGDNKGAKYASDNFWQMGDTGPCGPCSEIFYDHGEEIWGGIPGSPEEDGDRWIEIWNCVFMQFNRDEQGNMNPLPKPSVDTGMGLERMAAVMQHVHSNYEIDLFQDLLKAVARETGAPFSMDEPSLKVVADHIRSCSFLIADGVMPSNEGRGYVLRRIIRRAVRHGYKLGQKQAFFYKLVPDLVKAMGDAYPELKEKQAQIEEALKNEESRFAQTLETGMALLEKNLESQRFNRIWNLLPRLDWTTARFSDGKEFSLDSNNKIFAFSSSENAEPIIAITQHKNNPQGGIPDETDRTEYFKTDRLFVKNSNIVNVIEDYYFNNHNLKPLKLSGEIIFKLYDTYGFPYDLTADICRERNIDLDEDGFNREMEAQRARARAAQSFKANAQLPYDGQDTEFKGYSERQTESKVLALYKDGEQVNELNEGDEGAIVIDFTPFYAESGGQVGDVGYIFAGENRFEVHDTQKIKAAVFGQFGVQTSGRLKVGDSVTAKVDDEIRNANMRNHSATHLMHKALRDVLGEHVEQKGSLVTAESTRFDISHPQAVTAEEIAEVERRVNEAILANVAVNAAIMSMEDAQKTGAMMLFGEKYGDEVRVLQMGGFSTELCGGTHVSRTGDIGLFKIISEGGIAAGVRRIEAITGLNALKWAQEQERLVKDIIAETKAQTEKDVLAKIQAGAAQAKALEKELARAKAELAVHAGAKLLDDAKDLGSAKLVAAQIEADAAALREIVTDLTGKSEQAIVLLAAVNDGKVSLCAGVSKPLTGKVKAGDLVKFAAEQVGGKGGGRPDLAQAGGADVSQVGAMLDSVEGWIHSKLV
;
A
#
# COMPACT_ATOMS: atom_id res chain seq x y z
N MET A 1 -11.57 -18.29 -35.23
CA MET A 1 -10.98 -19.41 -34.40
C MET A 1 -11.02 -18.98 -32.97
N LYS A 2 -11.48 -19.80 -31.99
CA LYS A 2 -11.50 -19.45 -30.57
C LYS A 2 -10.08 -19.47 -29.97
N THR A 3 -9.85 -18.64 -28.95
CA THR A 3 -8.56 -18.58 -28.25
C THR A 3 -8.13 -19.96 -27.70
N THR A 4 -9.05 -20.73 -27.12
CA THR A 4 -8.77 -22.10 -26.62
C THR A 4 -8.39 -23.07 -27.74
N GLU A 5 -8.99 -22.96 -28.90
CA GLU A 5 -8.68 -23.78 -30.07
C GLU A 5 -7.28 -23.45 -30.63
N LEU A 6 -6.94 -22.17 -30.69
CA LEU A 6 -5.62 -21.71 -31.15
C LEU A 6 -4.49 -22.28 -30.28
N ARG A 7 -4.64 -22.21 -28.96
CA ARG A 7 -3.70 -22.78 -27.99
C ARG A 7 -3.46 -24.27 -28.25
N GLN A 8 -4.54 -25.03 -28.44
CA GLN A 8 -4.44 -26.46 -28.67
C GLN A 8 -3.82 -26.78 -30.04
N LYS A 9 -4.15 -26.01 -31.09
CA LYS A 9 -3.54 -26.17 -32.41
C LYS A 9 -2.03 -25.96 -32.39
N PHE A 10 -1.56 -24.92 -31.68
CA PHE A 10 -0.13 -24.67 -31.54
C PHE A 10 0.59 -25.85 -30.88
N LEU A 11 0.09 -26.32 -29.74
CA LEU A 11 0.70 -27.43 -29.01
C LEU A 11 0.71 -28.73 -29.87
N LYS A 12 -0.38 -29.03 -30.56
CA LYS A 12 -0.49 -30.21 -31.44
C LYS A 12 0.42 -30.11 -32.67
N PHE A 13 0.58 -28.92 -33.24
CA PHE A 13 1.51 -28.72 -34.36
C PHE A 13 2.93 -29.10 -33.94
N PHE A 14 3.41 -28.54 -32.82
CA PHE A 14 4.76 -28.83 -32.34
C PHE A 14 4.93 -30.24 -31.80
N GLU A 15 3.88 -30.85 -31.23
CA GLU A 15 3.87 -32.28 -30.90
C GLU A 15 4.09 -33.12 -32.16
N SER A 16 3.44 -32.78 -33.29
CA SER A 16 3.66 -33.46 -34.58
C SER A 16 5.09 -33.28 -35.15
N LYS A 17 5.81 -32.26 -34.69
CA LYS A 17 7.23 -32.01 -35.01
C LYS A 17 8.18 -32.61 -33.97
N GLY A 18 7.68 -33.48 -33.09
CA GLY A 18 8.48 -34.21 -32.09
C GLY A 18 8.80 -33.43 -30.81
N HIS A 19 8.06 -32.34 -30.52
CA HIS A 19 8.20 -31.62 -29.28
C HIS A 19 7.36 -32.25 -28.16
N THR A 20 7.91 -32.28 -26.94
CA THR A 20 7.15 -32.67 -25.76
C THR A 20 6.30 -31.51 -25.30
N ILE A 21 5.00 -31.72 -25.11
CA ILE A 21 4.12 -30.70 -24.51
C ILE A 21 4.43 -30.61 -23.03
N VAL A 22 4.90 -29.44 -22.58
CA VAL A 22 5.25 -29.15 -21.19
C VAL A 22 4.22 -28.16 -20.60
N ARG A 23 3.73 -28.45 -19.40
CA ARG A 23 2.79 -27.54 -18.70
C ARG A 23 3.45 -26.20 -18.42
N SER A 24 2.62 -25.16 -18.34
CA SER A 24 3.04 -23.85 -17.85
C SER A 24 3.65 -23.97 -16.45
N SER A 25 4.79 -23.37 -16.23
CA SER A 25 5.36 -23.21 -14.88
C SER A 25 4.59 -22.16 -14.06
N SER A 26 4.90 -22.11 -12.78
CA SER A 26 4.39 -21.07 -11.87
C SER A 26 4.81 -19.66 -12.36
N LEU A 27 3.99 -18.67 -12.07
CA LEU A 27 4.33 -17.25 -12.24
C LEU A 27 5.42 -16.79 -11.26
N VAL A 28 5.67 -17.57 -10.19
CA VAL A 28 6.76 -17.35 -9.25
C VAL A 28 7.95 -18.19 -9.66
N PRO A 29 9.01 -17.61 -10.24
CA PRO A 29 10.22 -18.35 -10.59
C PRO A 29 10.91 -18.82 -9.32
N HIS A 30 11.17 -20.14 -9.22
CA HIS A 30 11.80 -20.75 -8.03
C HIS A 30 13.31 -20.52 -8.00
N ASP A 31 13.97 -20.50 -9.16
CA ASP A 31 15.42 -20.57 -9.26
C ASP A 31 16.06 -19.27 -9.79
N ASP A 32 15.30 -18.19 -9.91
CA ASP A 32 15.82 -16.89 -10.37
C ASP A 32 15.40 -15.73 -9.47
N PRO A 33 16.27 -15.32 -8.52
CA PRO A 33 16.00 -14.20 -7.62
C PRO A 33 15.99 -12.83 -8.33
N THR A 34 16.48 -12.75 -9.57
CA THR A 34 16.51 -11.50 -10.35
C THR A 34 15.16 -11.17 -10.98
N LEU A 35 14.26 -12.15 -11.11
CA LEU A 35 12.94 -11.99 -11.69
C LEU A 35 11.85 -11.96 -10.63
N LEU A 36 11.00 -10.95 -10.69
CA LEU A 36 9.80 -10.90 -9.85
C LEU A 36 8.78 -11.97 -10.27
N PHE A 37 8.52 -12.08 -11.56
CA PHE A 37 7.56 -13.03 -12.14
C PHE A 37 8.12 -13.69 -13.39
N THR A 38 7.59 -14.86 -13.73
CA THR A 38 7.78 -15.47 -15.02
C THR A 38 7.24 -14.55 -16.11
N ASN A 39 8.11 -14.04 -16.97
CA ASN A 39 7.81 -13.02 -17.98
C ASN A 39 8.01 -13.49 -19.43
N ALA A 40 8.51 -14.73 -19.62
CA ALA A 40 8.75 -15.35 -20.92
C ALA A 40 8.64 -16.88 -20.83
N GLY A 41 8.37 -17.53 -21.95
CA GLY A 41 8.23 -19.00 -22.05
C GLY A 41 9.49 -19.75 -21.64
N MET A 42 10.65 -19.17 -21.91
CA MET A 42 11.95 -19.79 -21.66
C MET A 42 12.35 -19.85 -20.17
N ASN A 43 11.69 -19.07 -19.29
CA ASN A 43 12.12 -18.98 -17.89
C ASN A 43 12.23 -20.36 -17.21
N GLN A 44 11.27 -21.26 -17.44
CA GLN A 44 11.31 -22.63 -16.89
C GLN A 44 12.40 -23.53 -17.49
N PHE A 45 13.06 -23.09 -18.56
CA PHE A 45 14.10 -23.85 -19.29
C PHE A 45 15.48 -23.19 -19.21
N LYS A 46 15.64 -22.13 -18.43
CA LYS A 46 16.91 -21.38 -18.30
C LYS A 46 18.10 -22.30 -18.05
N ASP A 47 17.99 -23.17 -17.05
CA ASP A 47 19.07 -24.10 -16.67
C ASP A 47 19.31 -25.21 -17.71
N VAL A 48 18.28 -25.55 -18.50
CA VAL A 48 18.45 -26.46 -19.64
C VAL A 48 19.29 -25.82 -20.74
N PHE A 49 19.05 -24.55 -21.07
CA PHE A 49 19.86 -23.79 -22.04
C PHE A 49 21.31 -23.63 -21.58
N LEU A 50 21.51 -23.41 -20.29
CA LEU A 50 22.85 -23.28 -19.67
C LEU A 50 23.55 -24.63 -19.47
N GLY A 51 22.84 -25.77 -19.64
CA GLY A 51 23.37 -27.10 -19.45
C GLY A 51 23.43 -27.59 -18.02
N PHE A 52 22.85 -26.83 -17.06
CA PHE A 52 22.79 -27.20 -15.64
C PHE A 52 21.68 -28.20 -15.33
N ASP A 53 20.59 -28.21 -16.13
CA ASP A 53 19.50 -29.19 -16.04
C ASP A 53 19.44 -30.07 -17.29
N LYS A 54 19.08 -31.35 -17.13
CA LYS A 54 18.90 -32.30 -18.21
C LYS A 54 17.49 -32.84 -18.19
N ARG A 55 16.74 -32.58 -19.27
CA ARG A 55 15.41 -33.09 -19.46
C ARG A 55 15.43 -34.40 -20.29
N PRO A 56 14.40 -35.25 -20.18
CA PRO A 56 14.31 -36.50 -21.00
C PRO A 56 13.94 -36.22 -22.47
N TYR A 57 13.93 -34.97 -22.90
CA TYR A 57 13.60 -34.49 -24.23
C TYR A 57 14.55 -33.36 -24.69
N ASN A 58 14.75 -33.23 -26.01
CA ASN A 58 15.54 -32.14 -26.59
C ASN A 58 14.69 -31.09 -27.31
N ARG A 59 13.36 -31.30 -27.37
CA ARG A 59 12.38 -30.37 -27.92
C ARG A 59 11.21 -30.24 -26.96
N ALA A 60 10.77 -29.03 -26.72
CA ALA A 60 9.60 -28.75 -25.87
C ALA A 60 8.66 -27.74 -26.53
N THR A 61 7.38 -27.80 -26.19
CA THR A 61 6.40 -26.76 -26.51
C THR A 61 5.52 -26.48 -25.29
N THR A 62 5.14 -25.22 -25.09
CA THR A 62 4.30 -24.81 -23.96
C THR A 62 3.45 -23.59 -24.29
N ALA A 63 2.32 -23.44 -23.61
CA ALA A 63 1.60 -22.18 -23.47
C ALA A 63 1.85 -21.67 -22.05
N GLN A 64 2.84 -20.80 -21.90
CA GLN A 64 3.33 -20.32 -20.60
C GLN A 64 2.56 -19.11 -20.12
N LYS A 65 2.08 -19.16 -18.88
CA LYS A 65 1.56 -17.99 -18.15
C LYS A 65 2.68 -16.98 -17.93
N CYS A 66 2.47 -15.72 -18.29
CA CYS A 66 3.46 -14.66 -18.11
C CYS A 66 2.82 -13.44 -17.43
N VAL A 67 3.59 -12.77 -16.56
CA VAL A 67 3.20 -11.50 -15.95
C VAL A 67 4.28 -10.44 -16.18
N ARG A 68 3.86 -9.27 -16.69
CA ARG A 68 4.68 -8.09 -16.90
C ARG A 68 4.06 -6.87 -16.19
N ALA A 69 4.24 -6.80 -14.86
CA ALA A 69 3.64 -5.77 -14.02
C ALA A 69 4.61 -5.24 -12.97
N GLY A 70 5.91 -5.23 -13.25
CA GLY A 70 6.96 -4.72 -12.36
C GLY A 70 8.35 -5.18 -12.80
N GLY A 71 9.38 -4.56 -12.27
CA GLY A 71 10.77 -4.82 -12.64
C GLY A 71 11.13 -4.25 -14.03
N LYS A 72 12.03 -4.91 -14.75
CA LYS A 72 12.55 -4.46 -16.06
C LYS A 72 11.47 -4.47 -17.17
N HIS A 73 10.49 -5.40 -17.08
CA HIS A 73 9.38 -5.49 -18.02
C HIS A 73 8.09 -5.12 -17.29
N ASN A 74 7.55 -3.95 -17.60
CA ASN A 74 6.37 -3.41 -16.92
C ASN A 74 5.40 -2.79 -17.93
N ASP A 75 4.33 -3.52 -18.24
CA ASP A 75 3.29 -3.08 -19.17
C ASP A 75 2.07 -2.45 -18.45
N LEU A 76 2.08 -2.39 -17.12
CA LEU A 76 0.94 -1.98 -16.29
C LEU A 76 0.32 -0.64 -16.73
N GLU A 77 1.15 0.32 -17.10
CA GLU A 77 0.70 1.67 -17.46
C GLU A 77 0.00 1.73 -18.82
N ASN A 78 0.37 0.83 -19.73
CA ASN A 78 -0.19 0.75 -21.08
C ASN A 78 -1.52 -0.03 -21.12
N VAL A 79 -1.82 -0.82 -20.09
CA VAL A 79 -3.03 -1.64 -20.02
C VAL A 79 -4.29 -0.78 -20.02
N GLY A 80 -5.19 -1.08 -20.95
CA GLY A 80 -6.46 -0.37 -21.17
C GLY A 80 -6.37 0.79 -22.16
N TYR A 81 -5.18 1.31 -22.44
CA TYR A 81 -4.92 2.46 -23.32
C TYR A 81 -4.31 2.08 -24.68
N THR A 82 -3.75 0.89 -24.80
CA THR A 82 -3.22 0.33 -26.05
C THR A 82 -4.02 -0.90 -26.46
N ALA A 83 -3.92 -1.29 -27.70
CA ALA A 83 -4.65 -2.45 -28.24
C ALA A 83 -4.04 -3.80 -27.81
N ARG A 84 -2.76 -3.84 -27.39
CA ARG A 84 -1.94 -5.06 -27.33
C ARG A 84 -1.21 -5.35 -26.02
N HIS A 85 -1.20 -4.43 -25.02
CA HIS A 85 -0.48 -4.64 -23.78
C HIS A 85 -1.37 -5.17 -22.66
N HIS A 86 -0.82 -6.15 -21.93
CA HIS A 86 -1.50 -6.83 -20.82
C HIS A 86 -0.55 -7.04 -19.65
N THR A 87 -1.09 -7.04 -18.43
CA THR A 87 -0.31 -7.45 -17.24
C THR A 87 -0.12 -8.96 -17.19
N PHE A 88 -1.12 -9.73 -17.63
CA PHE A 88 -1.06 -11.18 -17.79
C PHE A 88 -1.34 -11.53 -19.25
N PHE A 89 -0.53 -12.42 -19.81
CA PHE A 89 -0.74 -12.98 -21.14
C PHE A 89 -0.19 -14.40 -21.22
N GLU A 90 -0.61 -15.14 -22.25
CA GLU A 90 -0.09 -16.48 -22.53
C GLU A 90 0.94 -16.40 -23.66
N MET A 91 2.16 -16.89 -23.39
CA MET A 91 3.21 -17.01 -24.40
C MET A 91 3.30 -18.45 -24.88
N MET A 92 2.89 -18.69 -26.12
CA MET A 92 3.09 -19.97 -26.79
C MET A 92 4.53 -20.03 -27.30
N GLY A 93 5.24 -21.10 -26.96
CA GLY A 93 6.64 -21.26 -27.35
C GLY A 93 7.01 -22.67 -27.78
N ASN A 94 7.97 -22.77 -28.71
CA ASN A 94 8.66 -23.98 -29.03
C ASN A 94 10.16 -23.80 -28.80
N PHE A 95 10.77 -24.83 -28.26
CA PHE A 95 12.14 -24.82 -27.75
C PHE A 95 12.93 -26.00 -28.36
N SER A 96 14.20 -25.71 -28.73
CA SER A 96 15.19 -26.71 -29.10
C SER A 96 16.41 -26.55 -28.19
N PHE A 97 16.79 -27.61 -27.52
CA PHE A 97 17.95 -27.69 -26.64
C PHE A 97 19.13 -28.36 -27.38
N GLY A 98 19.60 -27.66 -28.45
CA GLY A 98 20.70 -28.14 -29.30
C GLY A 98 20.35 -29.29 -30.22
N ASP A 99 19.09 -29.42 -30.65
CA ASP A 99 18.61 -30.43 -31.58
C ASP A 99 18.41 -29.83 -32.99
N TYR A 100 17.67 -28.73 -33.10
CA TYR A 100 17.57 -27.94 -34.35
C TYR A 100 17.86 -26.48 -34.07
N PHE A 101 18.09 -25.69 -35.14
CA PHE A 101 18.45 -24.28 -35.02
C PHE A 101 17.66 -23.42 -36.03
N LYS A 102 18.19 -22.31 -36.51
CA LYS A 102 17.52 -21.26 -37.30
C LYS A 102 16.64 -21.78 -38.42
N ARG A 103 17.19 -22.71 -39.26
CA ARG A 103 16.50 -23.20 -40.45
C ARG A 103 15.18 -23.84 -40.11
N ASP A 104 15.20 -24.85 -39.22
CA ASP A 104 13.98 -25.58 -38.87
C ASP A 104 13.01 -24.68 -38.06
N ALA A 105 13.53 -23.81 -37.21
CA ALA A 105 12.70 -22.89 -36.46
C ALA A 105 11.88 -21.98 -37.38
N ILE A 106 12.52 -21.35 -38.35
CA ILE A 106 11.88 -20.49 -39.36
C ILE A 106 10.89 -21.27 -40.23
N HIS A 107 11.28 -22.46 -40.68
CA HIS A 107 10.37 -23.32 -41.45
C HIS A 107 9.14 -23.75 -40.66
N PHE A 108 9.28 -24.16 -39.41
CA PHE A 108 8.14 -24.49 -38.53
C PHE A 108 7.22 -23.30 -38.31
N ALA A 109 7.79 -22.13 -38.03
CA ALA A 109 7.00 -20.93 -37.87
C ALA A 109 6.21 -20.57 -39.11
N TRP A 110 6.84 -20.61 -40.28
CA TRP A 110 6.20 -20.31 -41.56
C TRP A 110 5.13 -21.34 -41.92
N GLU A 111 5.40 -22.64 -41.73
CA GLU A 111 4.41 -23.71 -41.94
C GLU A 111 3.18 -23.54 -41.06
N PHE A 112 3.38 -23.28 -39.76
CA PHE A 112 2.26 -23.11 -38.83
C PHE A 112 1.38 -21.92 -39.22
N LEU A 113 2.00 -20.79 -39.59
CA LEU A 113 1.26 -19.58 -39.95
C LEU A 113 0.52 -19.70 -41.28
N THR A 114 1.17 -20.27 -42.33
CA THR A 114 0.67 -20.16 -43.72
C THR A 114 0.01 -21.41 -44.28
N SER A 115 0.21 -22.57 -43.64
CA SER A 115 -0.41 -23.82 -44.13
C SER A 115 -1.93 -23.80 -43.92
N PRO A 116 -2.72 -24.23 -44.94
CA PRO A 116 -4.16 -24.38 -44.83
C PRO A 116 -4.61 -25.36 -43.74
N GLU A 117 -3.78 -26.30 -43.35
CA GLU A 117 -4.07 -27.25 -42.28
C GLU A 117 -4.03 -26.59 -40.87
N TRP A 118 -3.26 -25.53 -40.74
CA TRP A 118 -3.04 -24.87 -39.47
C TRP A 118 -3.73 -23.49 -39.36
N LEU A 119 -3.04 -22.40 -39.61
CA LEU A 119 -3.63 -21.06 -39.45
C LEU A 119 -4.06 -20.42 -40.78
N ASN A 120 -3.48 -20.83 -41.91
CA ASN A 120 -3.84 -20.34 -43.24
C ASN A 120 -3.83 -18.81 -43.36
N ILE A 121 -2.83 -18.15 -42.78
CA ILE A 121 -2.66 -16.71 -42.89
C ILE A 121 -2.13 -16.38 -44.29
N PRO A 122 -2.71 -15.38 -44.99
CA PRO A 122 -2.20 -14.93 -46.28
C PRO A 122 -0.75 -14.46 -46.19
N LYS A 123 0.11 -15.02 -47.06
CA LYS A 123 1.56 -14.74 -47.04
C LYS A 123 1.87 -13.25 -47.24
N GLU A 124 1.04 -12.57 -48.00
CA GLU A 124 1.14 -11.11 -48.27
C GLU A 124 0.86 -10.23 -47.05
N LYS A 125 0.30 -10.76 -45.99
CA LYS A 125 0.09 -10.10 -44.73
C LYS A 125 1.24 -10.22 -43.76
N LEU A 126 2.29 -10.99 -44.11
CA LEU A 126 3.41 -11.27 -43.22
C LEU A 126 4.70 -10.57 -43.66
N LEU A 127 5.48 -10.11 -42.68
CA LEU A 127 6.78 -9.48 -42.81
C LEU A 127 7.70 -10.12 -41.77
N ALA A 128 8.99 -10.29 -42.08
CA ALA A 128 9.99 -10.75 -41.11
C ALA A 128 11.07 -9.70 -40.86
N THR A 129 11.52 -9.62 -39.60
CA THR A 129 12.74 -8.86 -39.27
C THR A 129 13.86 -9.84 -38.93
N VAL A 130 15.11 -9.42 -39.11
CA VAL A 130 16.30 -10.16 -38.69
C VAL A 130 17.33 -9.21 -38.11
N TYR A 131 18.16 -9.69 -37.20
CA TYR A 131 19.31 -8.90 -36.74
C TYR A 131 20.24 -8.60 -37.92
N ALA A 132 20.71 -7.37 -38.07
CA ALA A 132 21.38 -6.89 -39.23
C ALA A 132 22.63 -7.72 -39.63
N GLU A 133 23.34 -8.29 -38.67
CA GLU A 133 24.52 -9.16 -38.88
C GLU A 133 24.15 -10.63 -39.06
N ASP A 134 22.86 -11.03 -39.01
CA ASP A 134 22.42 -12.44 -39.17
C ASP A 134 22.07 -12.77 -40.62
N ASP A 135 23.09 -12.93 -41.42
CA ASP A 135 22.95 -13.29 -42.84
C ASP A 135 22.34 -14.68 -43.03
N GLU A 136 22.51 -15.59 -42.06
CA GLU A 136 21.94 -16.95 -42.16
C GLU A 136 20.41 -16.88 -42.09
N ALA A 137 19.84 -16.20 -41.06
CA ALA A 137 18.39 -16.04 -40.94
C ALA A 137 17.81 -15.28 -42.14
N TYR A 138 18.49 -14.22 -42.63
CA TYR A 138 18.07 -13.49 -43.82
C TYR A 138 17.99 -14.36 -45.05
N ASN A 139 19.00 -15.18 -45.30
CA ASN A 139 19.06 -16.07 -46.45
C ASN A 139 18.04 -17.22 -46.40
N ILE A 140 17.70 -17.71 -45.20
CA ILE A 140 16.62 -18.69 -45.04
C ILE A 140 15.27 -18.09 -45.44
N TRP A 141 14.96 -16.87 -44.98
CA TRP A 141 13.73 -16.18 -45.38
C TRP A 141 13.67 -15.89 -46.87
N LEU A 142 14.77 -15.39 -47.47
CA LEU A 142 14.83 -15.01 -48.88
C LEU A 142 14.82 -16.21 -49.83
N ASN A 143 15.69 -17.19 -49.57
CA ASN A 143 15.99 -18.23 -50.57
C ASN A 143 15.24 -19.53 -50.29
N GLU A 144 14.93 -19.90 -49.05
CA GLU A 144 14.25 -21.14 -48.69
C GLU A 144 12.75 -20.93 -48.50
N ILE A 145 12.34 -19.93 -47.80
CA ILE A 145 10.94 -19.56 -47.61
C ILE A 145 10.41 -18.85 -48.87
N GLY A 146 11.25 -18.12 -49.59
CA GLY A 146 10.86 -17.34 -50.75
C GLY A 146 10.12 -16.05 -50.41
N MET A 147 10.39 -15.48 -49.26
CA MET A 147 9.83 -14.18 -48.89
C MET A 147 10.48 -13.07 -49.74
N PRO A 148 9.70 -12.13 -50.33
CA PRO A 148 10.27 -11.01 -51.07
C PRO A 148 11.22 -10.17 -50.17
N ALA A 149 12.33 -9.71 -50.77
CA ALA A 149 13.38 -8.97 -50.05
C ALA A 149 12.86 -7.71 -49.34
N GLU A 150 11.88 -7.02 -49.93
CA GLU A 150 11.21 -5.85 -49.37
C GLU A 150 10.35 -6.14 -48.11
N ARG A 151 10.15 -7.42 -47.81
CA ARG A 151 9.44 -7.88 -46.60
C ARG A 151 10.37 -8.54 -45.59
N ILE A 152 11.69 -8.41 -45.76
CA ILE A 152 12.68 -8.86 -44.79
C ILE A 152 13.48 -7.67 -44.34
N VAL A 153 13.19 -7.13 -43.16
CA VAL A 153 13.80 -5.94 -42.62
C VAL A 153 14.99 -6.31 -41.73
N ARG A 154 16.14 -5.68 -41.98
CA ARG A 154 17.33 -5.83 -41.14
C ARG A 154 17.39 -4.72 -40.10
N ILE A 155 17.41 -5.10 -38.83
CA ILE A 155 17.50 -4.17 -37.70
C ILE A 155 18.83 -4.37 -36.98
N GLY A 156 19.64 -3.30 -36.92
CA GLY A 156 20.94 -3.30 -36.24
C GLY A 156 20.86 -2.87 -34.78
N ASP A 157 21.98 -2.41 -34.24
CA ASP A 157 22.14 -1.92 -32.88
C ASP A 157 21.46 -0.55 -32.70
N ASN A 158 20.14 -0.50 -32.73
CA ASN A 158 19.33 0.72 -32.70
C ASN A 158 19.11 1.32 -31.30
N LYS A 159 19.63 0.68 -30.22
CA LYS A 159 19.51 1.14 -28.84
C LYS A 159 20.85 1.64 -28.24
N GLY A 160 21.79 2.03 -29.07
CA GLY A 160 22.96 2.79 -28.68
C GLY A 160 24.19 2.03 -28.17
N ALA A 161 24.16 0.69 -28.15
CA ALA A 161 25.29 -0.16 -27.80
C ALA A 161 25.29 -1.45 -28.64
N LYS A 162 26.42 -2.13 -28.72
CA LYS A 162 26.52 -3.43 -29.42
C LYS A 162 25.59 -4.46 -28.77
N TYR A 163 24.83 -5.18 -29.61
CA TYR A 163 23.78 -6.12 -29.22
C TYR A 163 22.58 -5.47 -28.50
N ALA A 164 22.50 -4.14 -28.40
CA ALA A 164 21.32 -3.43 -27.95
C ALA A 164 20.39 -3.14 -29.14
N SER A 165 19.60 -4.12 -29.52
CA SER A 165 18.75 -4.13 -30.72
C SER A 165 17.38 -4.72 -30.40
N ASP A 166 16.36 -4.31 -31.16
CA ASP A 166 15.05 -4.99 -31.12
C ASP A 166 15.17 -6.44 -31.61
N ASN A 167 16.05 -6.71 -32.56
CA ASN A 167 16.31 -8.06 -33.05
C ASN A 167 17.50 -8.79 -32.38
N PHE A 168 17.83 -8.38 -31.12
CA PHE A 168 18.76 -9.14 -30.29
C PHE A 168 18.17 -9.31 -28.90
N TRP A 169 17.64 -10.49 -28.62
CA TRP A 169 16.92 -10.75 -27.37
C TRP A 169 17.85 -11.08 -26.22
N GLN A 170 17.53 -10.56 -25.02
CA GLN A 170 18.24 -10.81 -23.77
C GLN A 170 17.23 -11.00 -22.65
N MET A 171 17.41 -12.06 -21.84
CA MET A 171 16.52 -12.35 -20.71
C MET A 171 16.55 -11.27 -19.63
N GLY A 172 17.75 -10.76 -19.34
CA GLY A 172 18.02 -9.74 -18.32
C GLY A 172 19.37 -9.11 -18.55
N ASP A 173 20.00 -8.63 -17.47
CA ASP A 173 21.38 -8.12 -17.53
C ASP A 173 22.39 -9.26 -17.68
N THR A 174 22.00 -10.47 -17.28
CA THR A 174 22.76 -11.72 -17.42
C THR A 174 21.86 -12.84 -17.95
N GLY A 175 22.45 -13.91 -18.46
CA GLY A 175 21.74 -15.11 -18.90
C GLY A 175 21.77 -15.36 -20.41
N PRO A 176 21.03 -16.38 -20.89
CA PRO A 176 20.96 -16.74 -22.31
C PRO A 176 20.46 -15.59 -23.17
N CYS A 177 21.10 -15.40 -24.34
CA CYS A 177 20.76 -14.37 -25.28
C CYS A 177 21.21 -14.72 -26.71
N GLY A 178 20.68 -14.00 -27.70
CA GLY A 178 21.06 -14.18 -29.08
C GLY A 178 20.24 -13.34 -30.06
N PRO A 179 20.63 -13.31 -31.34
CA PRO A 179 19.86 -12.66 -32.39
C PRO A 179 18.50 -13.30 -32.53
N CYS A 180 17.51 -12.53 -32.93
CA CYS A 180 16.17 -13.04 -33.20
C CYS A 180 15.63 -12.61 -34.56
N SER A 181 14.64 -13.34 -35.02
CA SER A 181 13.82 -13.02 -36.18
C SER A 181 12.36 -12.91 -35.73
N GLU A 182 11.76 -11.76 -35.93
CA GLU A 182 10.39 -11.50 -35.56
C GLU A 182 9.49 -11.54 -36.78
N ILE A 183 8.27 -12.04 -36.60
CA ILE A 183 7.27 -12.09 -37.66
C ILE A 183 6.16 -11.13 -37.32
N PHE A 184 5.84 -10.24 -38.25
CA PHE A 184 4.82 -9.19 -38.12
C PHE A 184 3.64 -9.48 -39.04
N TYR A 185 2.45 -9.05 -38.58
CA TYR A 185 1.20 -9.11 -39.34
C TYR A 185 0.68 -7.72 -39.68
N ASP A 186 0.29 -7.50 -40.95
CA ASP A 186 -0.33 -6.26 -41.45
C ASP A 186 -1.85 -6.27 -41.23
N HIS A 187 -2.33 -5.46 -40.31
CA HIS A 187 -3.75 -5.27 -40.06
C HIS A 187 -4.48 -4.50 -41.18
N GLY A 188 -3.75 -3.80 -42.07
CA GLY A 188 -4.34 -3.07 -43.19
C GLY A 188 -4.06 -1.58 -43.15
N GLU A 189 -4.27 -0.93 -44.29
CA GLU A 189 -3.92 0.49 -44.50
C GLU A 189 -4.80 1.46 -43.74
N GLU A 190 -5.97 1.03 -43.28
CA GLU A 190 -6.86 1.80 -42.43
C GLU A 190 -6.34 1.98 -40.99
N ILE A 191 -5.36 1.18 -40.57
CA ILE A 191 -4.73 1.27 -39.25
C ILE A 191 -3.42 2.05 -39.40
N TRP A 192 -3.25 3.08 -38.56
CA TRP A 192 -2.03 3.86 -38.55
C TRP A 192 -0.82 3.04 -38.04
N GLY A 193 0.31 3.16 -38.72
CA GLY A 193 1.60 2.56 -38.36
C GLY A 193 2.45 2.22 -39.56
N GLY A 194 3.77 2.24 -39.35
CA GLY A 194 4.79 1.90 -40.34
C GLY A 194 5.37 0.51 -40.14
N ILE A 195 6.18 0.04 -41.12
CA ILE A 195 6.92 -1.21 -40.97
C ILE A 195 7.98 -1.08 -39.87
N PRO A 196 8.40 -2.18 -39.22
CA PRO A 196 9.52 -2.17 -38.26
C PRO A 196 10.78 -1.46 -38.81
N GLY A 197 11.43 -0.65 -37.99
CA GLY A 197 12.56 0.18 -38.34
C GLY A 197 12.19 1.51 -38.99
N SER A 198 10.90 1.83 -39.23
CA SER A 198 10.43 3.12 -39.71
C SER A 198 10.11 4.10 -38.58
N PRO A 199 10.03 5.43 -38.84
CA PRO A 199 9.63 6.40 -37.83
C PRO A 199 8.22 6.19 -37.23
N GLU A 200 7.37 5.40 -37.90
CA GLU A 200 5.98 5.15 -37.55
C GLU A 200 5.78 3.72 -37.03
N GLU A 201 6.84 3.02 -36.62
CA GLU A 201 6.81 1.62 -36.16
C GLU A 201 5.99 1.40 -34.87
N ASP A 202 5.82 2.47 -34.07
CA ASP A 202 5.03 2.42 -32.83
C ASP A 202 3.51 2.27 -33.06
N GLY A 203 3.07 2.37 -34.33
CA GLY A 203 1.65 2.23 -34.69
C GLY A 203 1.11 0.82 -34.56
N ASP A 204 -0.23 0.67 -34.66
CA ASP A 204 -0.93 -0.61 -34.48
C ASP A 204 -1.18 -1.36 -35.80
N ARG A 205 -0.67 -0.89 -36.94
CA ARG A 205 -0.80 -1.55 -38.25
C ARG A 205 0.02 -2.82 -38.33
N TRP A 206 1.33 -2.73 -38.08
CA TRP A 206 2.27 -3.86 -38.11
C TRP A 206 2.53 -4.35 -36.71
N ILE A 207 1.94 -5.50 -36.37
CA ILE A 207 2.07 -6.07 -35.03
C ILE A 207 2.94 -7.31 -35.07
N GLU A 208 3.98 -7.33 -34.21
CA GLU A 208 4.76 -8.52 -33.92
C GLU A 208 3.85 -9.63 -33.38
N ILE A 209 3.77 -10.73 -34.08
CA ILE A 209 2.96 -11.90 -33.68
C ILE A 209 3.82 -13.06 -33.18
N TRP A 210 5.08 -13.15 -33.59
CA TRP A 210 5.98 -14.23 -33.17
C TRP A 210 7.42 -13.77 -33.18
N ASN A 211 8.16 -14.06 -32.10
CA ASN A 211 9.60 -13.87 -32.01
C ASN A 211 10.32 -15.21 -31.97
N CYS A 212 11.26 -15.46 -32.90
CA CYS A 212 12.11 -16.64 -32.94
C CYS A 212 13.53 -16.24 -32.49
N VAL A 213 13.91 -16.61 -31.28
CA VAL A 213 15.22 -16.28 -30.71
C VAL A 213 16.21 -17.41 -30.90
N PHE A 214 17.36 -17.07 -31.45
CA PHE A 214 18.46 -18.01 -31.72
C PHE A 214 19.52 -17.88 -30.64
N MET A 215 19.32 -18.62 -29.54
CA MET A 215 20.16 -18.59 -28.37
C MET A 215 21.56 -19.11 -28.67
N GLN A 216 22.54 -18.23 -28.64
CA GLN A 216 23.96 -18.54 -28.98
C GLN A 216 24.89 -18.22 -27.80
N PHE A 217 24.53 -17.27 -26.94
CA PHE A 217 25.39 -16.73 -25.91
C PHE A 217 24.74 -16.79 -24.52
N ASN A 218 25.60 -16.84 -23.51
CA ASN A 218 25.29 -16.54 -22.11
C ASN A 218 26.04 -15.26 -21.71
N ARG A 219 25.32 -14.20 -21.39
CA ARG A 219 25.88 -12.95 -20.90
C ARG A 219 26.18 -13.06 -19.41
N ASP A 220 27.43 -12.82 -19.00
CA ASP A 220 27.85 -12.80 -17.60
C ASP A 220 27.65 -11.42 -16.94
N GLU A 221 27.95 -11.32 -15.61
CA GLU A 221 27.83 -10.07 -14.83
C GLU A 221 28.76 -8.95 -15.31
N GLN A 222 29.84 -9.30 -16.01
CA GLN A 222 30.79 -8.36 -16.60
C GLN A 222 30.35 -7.91 -18.02
N GLY A 223 29.26 -8.49 -18.55
CA GLY A 223 28.75 -8.20 -19.89
C GLY A 223 29.40 -8.98 -21.00
N ASN A 224 30.25 -9.97 -20.71
CA ASN A 224 30.86 -10.80 -21.73
C ASN A 224 29.85 -11.79 -22.34
N MET A 225 29.96 -12.00 -23.65
CA MET A 225 29.11 -12.91 -24.42
C MET A 225 29.79 -14.27 -24.56
N ASN A 226 29.58 -15.15 -23.60
CA ASN A 226 30.14 -16.49 -23.60
C ASN A 226 29.26 -17.43 -24.46
N PRO A 227 29.82 -18.29 -25.33
CA PRO A 227 29.02 -19.24 -26.09
C PRO A 227 28.23 -20.18 -25.18
N LEU A 228 27.00 -20.47 -25.57
CA LEU A 228 26.21 -21.55 -24.91
C LEU A 228 26.82 -22.92 -25.22
N PRO A 229 26.59 -23.95 -24.36
CA PRO A 229 27.08 -25.32 -24.61
C PRO A 229 26.62 -25.86 -25.97
N LYS A 230 25.41 -25.49 -26.39
CA LYS A 230 24.86 -25.79 -27.73
C LYS A 230 23.99 -24.62 -28.20
N PRO A 231 24.04 -24.30 -29.51
CA PRO A 231 23.05 -23.36 -30.07
C PRO A 231 21.64 -23.92 -29.90
N SER A 232 20.75 -23.07 -29.43
CA SER A 232 19.42 -23.48 -29.03
C SER A 232 18.36 -22.52 -29.58
N VAL A 233 17.10 -22.93 -29.57
CA VAL A 233 15.98 -22.09 -30.03
C VAL A 233 15.01 -21.87 -28.88
N ASP A 234 14.63 -20.62 -28.72
CA ASP A 234 13.51 -20.15 -27.90
C ASP A 234 12.57 -19.37 -28.82
N THR A 235 11.26 -19.60 -28.70
CA THR A 235 10.30 -18.76 -29.41
C THR A 235 9.18 -18.28 -28.52
N GLY A 236 8.61 -17.11 -28.85
CA GLY A 236 7.49 -16.53 -28.13
C GLY A 236 6.44 -15.97 -29.06
N MET A 237 5.23 -16.56 -29.04
CA MET A 237 4.05 -16.08 -29.73
C MET A 237 2.99 -15.70 -28.70
N GLY A 238 2.56 -14.43 -28.68
CA GLY A 238 1.47 -13.99 -27.82
C GLY A 238 0.14 -14.60 -28.24
N LEU A 239 -0.48 -15.42 -27.38
CA LEU A 239 -1.76 -16.06 -27.68
C LEU A 239 -2.84 -15.02 -27.98
N GLU A 240 -2.93 -13.96 -27.19
CA GLU A 240 -3.93 -12.89 -27.33
C GLU A 240 -3.76 -12.12 -28.66
N ARG A 241 -2.52 -11.80 -29.04
CA ARG A 241 -2.21 -11.16 -30.33
C ARG A 241 -2.59 -12.05 -31.50
N MET A 242 -2.20 -13.31 -31.43
CA MET A 242 -2.51 -14.27 -32.49
C MET A 242 -4.03 -14.54 -32.57
N ALA A 243 -4.73 -14.58 -31.44
CA ALA A 243 -6.19 -14.69 -31.42
C ALA A 243 -6.88 -13.51 -32.10
N ALA A 244 -6.37 -12.28 -31.90
CA ALA A 244 -6.90 -11.09 -32.59
C ALA A 244 -6.76 -11.21 -34.11
N VAL A 245 -5.61 -11.64 -34.61
CA VAL A 245 -5.40 -11.92 -36.04
C VAL A 245 -6.40 -12.97 -36.54
N MET A 246 -6.56 -14.09 -35.82
CA MET A 246 -7.40 -15.22 -36.24
C MET A 246 -8.89 -14.95 -36.09
N GLN A 247 -9.28 -13.95 -35.33
CA GLN A 247 -10.67 -13.48 -35.15
C GLN A 247 -10.96 -12.23 -36.01
N HIS A 248 -9.98 -11.75 -36.78
CA HIS A 248 -10.08 -10.59 -37.66
C HIS A 248 -10.47 -9.31 -36.92
N VAL A 249 -9.86 -9.08 -35.76
CA VAL A 249 -10.04 -7.88 -34.94
C VAL A 249 -8.69 -7.19 -34.70
N HIS A 250 -8.70 -5.89 -34.34
CA HIS A 250 -7.45 -5.12 -34.18
C HIS A 250 -6.93 -5.12 -32.76
N SER A 251 -7.84 -5.13 -31.80
CA SER A 251 -7.48 -5.07 -30.37
C SER A 251 -7.58 -6.46 -29.74
N ASN A 252 -6.62 -6.81 -28.92
CA ASN A 252 -6.69 -8.01 -28.09
C ASN A 252 -7.94 -8.03 -27.19
N TYR A 253 -8.48 -6.86 -26.83
CA TYR A 253 -9.73 -6.76 -26.05
C TYR A 253 -10.99 -7.15 -26.82
N GLU A 254 -10.91 -7.29 -28.13
CA GLU A 254 -12.02 -7.71 -28.99
C GLU A 254 -12.12 -9.22 -29.17
N ILE A 255 -11.09 -10.00 -28.72
CA ILE A 255 -11.14 -11.47 -28.82
C ILE A 255 -12.18 -12.09 -27.89
N ASP A 256 -12.63 -13.30 -28.20
CA ASP A 256 -13.67 -14.04 -27.48
C ASP A 256 -13.43 -14.06 -25.94
N LEU A 257 -12.21 -14.33 -25.51
CA LEU A 257 -11.82 -14.37 -24.11
C LEU A 257 -12.09 -13.02 -23.39
N PHE A 258 -11.62 -11.93 -23.98
CA PHE A 258 -11.79 -10.61 -23.37
C PHE A 258 -13.22 -10.09 -23.48
N GLN A 259 -13.94 -10.43 -24.56
CA GLN A 259 -15.34 -10.03 -24.70
C GLN A 259 -16.24 -10.61 -23.60
N ASP A 260 -15.99 -11.85 -23.18
CA ASP A 260 -16.72 -12.45 -22.06
C ASP A 260 -16.37 -11.76 -20.72
N LEU A 261 -15.10 -11.47 -20.48
CA LEU A 261 -14.67 -10.77 -19.27
C LEU A 261 -15.17 -9.31 -19.22
N LEU A 262 -15.10 -8.58 -20.34
CA LEU A 262 -15.60 -7.18 -20.41
C LEU A 262 -17.11 -7.10 -20.12
N LYS A 263 -17.90 -8.07 -20.63
CA LYS A 263 -19.35 -8.16 -20.32
C LYS A 263 -19.57 -8.48 -18.84
N ALA A 264 -18.73 -9.32 -18.23
CA ALA A 264 -18.81 -9.60 -16.80
C ALA A 264 -18.47 -8.35 -15.98
N VAL A 265 -17.43 -7.58 -16.35
CA VAL A 265 -17.09 -6.32 -15.70
C VAL A 265 -18.23 -5.30 -15.81
N ALA A 266 -18.82 -5.12 -17.00
CA ALA A 266 -19.96 -4.23 -17.19
C ALA A 266 -21.16 -4.64 -16.32
N ARG A 267 -21.44 -5.95 -16.21
CA ARG A 267 -22.50 -6.50 -15.33
C ARG A 267 -22.26 -6.16 -13.87
N GLU A 268 -21.06 -6.43 -13.35
CA GLU A 268 -20.74 -6.26 -11.92
C GLU A 268 -20.60 -4.78 -11.52
N THR A 269 -20.18 -3.93 -12.45
CA THR A 269 -20.06 -2.48 -12.19
C THR A 269 -21.36 -1.71 -12.47
N GLY A 270 -22.28 -2.29 -13.26
CA GLY A 270 -23.47 -1.60 -13.72
C GLY A 270 -23.20 -0.55 -14.82
N ALA A 271 -21.97 -0.48 -15.31
CA ALA A 271 -21.59 0.43 -16.39
C ALA A 271 -22.08 -0.07 -17.76
N PRO A 272 -22.41 0.83 -18.71
CA PRO A 272 -22.70 0.42 -20.06
C PRO A 272 -21.48 -0.21 -20.71
N PHE A 273 -21.69 -1.29 -21.44
CA PHE A 273 -20.62 -1.94 -22.20
C PHE A 273 -20.14 -1.02 -23.34
N SER A 274 -18.84 -0.72 -23.37
CA SER A 274 -18.19 0.05 -24.42
C SER A 274 -16.75 -0.39 -24.61
N MET A 275 -16.34 -0.54 -25.88
CA MET A 275 -14.93 -0.80 -26.23
C MET A 275 -14.04 0.44 -26.09
N ASP A 276 -14.64 1.62 -26.02
CA ASP A 276 -13.90 2.89 -25.88
C ASP A 276 -13.65 3.25 -24.40
N GLU A 277 -14.19 2.45 -23.45
CA GLU A 277 -14.02 2.70 -22.02
C GLU A 277 -12.78 1.95 -21.47
N PRO A 278 -11.65 2.66 -21.20
CA PRO A 278 -10.42 2.03 -20.73
C PRO A 278 -10.59 1.30 -19.39
N SER A 279 -11.49 1.77 -18.53
CA SER A 279 -11.68 1.19 -17.20
C SER A 279 -12.24 -0.23 -17.26
N LEU A 280 -13.09 -0.55 -18.22
CA LEU A 280 -13.56 -1.92 -18.46
C LEU A 280 -12.38 -2.85 -18.85
N LYS A 281 -11.52 -2.37 -19.75
CA LYS A 281 -10.35 -3.11 -20.22
C LYS A 281 -9.34 -3.39 -19.09
N VAL A 282 -9.06 -2.36 -18.27
CA VAL A 282 -8.16 -2.49 -17.11
C VAL A 282 -8.66 -3.56 -16.14
N VAL A 283 -9.94 -3.52 -15.77
CA VAL A 283 -10.51 -4.50 -14.83
C VAL A 283 -10.50 -5.90 -15.41
N ALA A 284 -10.84 -6.06 -16.71
CA ALA A 284 -10.82 -7.36 -17.40
C ALA A 284 -9.40 -7.97 -17.53
N ASP A 285 -8.38 -7.15 -17.74
CA ASP A 285 -6.98 -7.57 -17.71
C ASP A 285 -6.56 -7.99 -16.30
N HIS A 286 -6.83 -7.15 -15.31
CA HIS A 286 -6.33 -7.30 -13.95
C HIS A 286 -6.95 -8.49 -13.20
N ILE A 287 -8.19 -8.90 -13.51
CA ILE A 287 -8.74 -10.11 -12.89
C ILE A 287 -7.96 -11.36 -13.30
N ARG A 288 -7.39 -11.39 -14.51
CA ARG A 288 -6.52 -12.48 -14.96
C ARG A 288 -5.23 -12.53 -14.14
N SER A 289 -4.47 -11.44 -14.15
CA SER A 289 -3.18 -11.36 -13.44
C SER A 289 -3.32 -11.62 -11.94
N CYS A 290 -4.30 -11.01 -11.28
CA CYS A 290 -4.52 -11.18 -9.84
C CYS A 290 -4.90 -12.62 -9.48
N SER A 291 -5.82 -13.23 -10.23
CA SER A 291 -6.27 -14.59 -9.94
C SER A 291 -5.17 -15.63 -10.14
N PHE A 292 -4.38 -15.52 -11.21
CA PHE A 292 -3.26 -16.43 -11.46
C PHE A 292 -2.11 -16.24 -10.46
N LEU A 293 -1.79 -15.03 -10.07
CA LEU A 293 -0.79 -14.78 -9.04
C LEU A 293 -1.19 -15.38 -7.68
N ILE A 294 -2.46 -15.23 -7.28
CA ILE A 294 -2.97 -15.84 -6.05
C ILE A 294 -3.01 -17.37 -6.16
N ALA A 295 -3.42 -17.91 -7.31
CA ALA A 295 -3.38 -19.35 -7.57
C ALA A 295 -1.95 -19.92 -7.44
N ASP A 296 -0.94 -19.17 -7.84
CA ASP A 296 0.47 -19.54 -7.73
C ASP A 296 1.10 -19.15 -6.36
N GLY A 297 0.28 -18.76 -5.36
CA GLY A 297 0.69 -18.58 -3.96
C GLY A 297 1.10 -17.16 -3.57
N VAL A 298 0.97 -16.17 -4.47
CA VAL A 298 1.27 -14.77 -4.12
C VAL A 298 0.09 -14.16 -3.37
N MET A 299 0.32 -13.64 -2.18
CA MET A 299 -0.70 -12.93 -1.40
C MET A 299 -0.41 -11.42 -1.35
N PRO A 300 -1.44 -10.55 -1.31
CA PRO A 300 -1.23 -9.11 -1.21
C PRO A 300 -0.42 -8.73 0.04
N SER A 301 0.72 -8.02 -0.16
CA SER A 301 1.60 -7.60 0.93
C SER A 301 2.16 -6.19 0.67
N ASN A 302 3.03 -5.68 1.57
CA ASN A 302 3.67 -4.36 1.43
C ASN A 302 4.99 -4.41 0.65
N GLU A 303 5.53 -5.58 0.36
CA GLU A 303 6.84 -5.77 -0.24
C GLU A 303 6.84 -6.81 -1.35
N GLY A 304 7.84 -6.77 -2.20
CA GLY A 304 8.12 -7.78 -3.20
C GLY A 304 6.93 -8.07 -4.14
N ARG A 305 6.72 -9.34 -4.45
CA ARG A 305 5.67 -9.83 -5.34
C ARG A 305 4.26 -9.49 -4.86
N GLY A 306 4.03 -9.57 -3.54
CA GLY A 306 2.73 -9.25 -2.95
C GLY A 306 2.37 -7.77 -3.05
N TYR A 307 3.36 -6.87 -3.04
CA TYR A 307 3.14 -5.45 -3.28
C TYR A 307 2.68 -5.18 -4.71
N VAL A 308 3.30 -5.83 -5.69
CA VAL A 308 2.87 -5.71 -7.10
C VAL A 308 1.44 -6.23 -7.28
N LEU A 309 1.11 -7.39 -6.73
CA LEU A 309 -0.25 -7.93 -6.74
C LEU A 309 -1.24 -6.94 -6.12
N ARG A 310 -0.95 -6.40 -4.94
CA ARG A 310 -1.77 -5.37 -4.28
C ARG A 310 -1.98 -4.14 -5.15
N ARG A 311 -0.93 -3.67 -5.82
CA ARG A 311 -0.99 -2.53 -6.74
C ARG A 311 -1.97 -2.79 -7.89
N ILE A 312 -1.93 -3.99 -8.49
CA ILE A 312 -2.84 -4.39 -9.57
C ILE A 312 -4.29 -4.45 -9.07
N ILE A 313 -4.54 -5.09 -7.91
CA ILE A 313 -5.89 -5.16 -7.31
C ILE A 313 -6.44 -3.75 -7.08
N ARG A 314 -5.67 -2.88 -6.45
CA ARG A 314 -6.10 -1.51 -6.13
C ARG A 314 -6.36 -0.67 -7.37
N ARG A 315 -5.57 -0.87 -8.44
CA ARG A 315 -5.82 -0.24 -9.74
C ARG A 315 -7.15 -0.70 -10.33
N ALA A 316 -7.45 -2.00 -10.31
CA ALA A 316 -8.74 -2.53 -10.76
C ALA A 316 -9.91 -1.97 -9.96
N VAL A 317 -9.82 -1.94 -8.63
CA VAL A 317 -10.86 -1.41 -7.73
C VAL A 317 -11.11 0.09 -7.99
N ARG A 318 -10.04 0.87 -8.20
CA ARG A 318 -10.18 2.29 -8.58
C ARG A 318 -10.91 2.47 -9.91
N HIS A 319 -10.58 1.65 -10.93
CA HIS A 319 -11.28 1.72 -12.21
C HIS A 319 -12.74 1.29 -12.07
N GLY A 320 -13.08 0.33 -11.21
CA GLY A 320 -14.45 0.02 -10.84
C GLY A 320 -15.18 1.20 -10.18
N TYR A 321 -14.49 1.90 -9.27
CA TYR A 321 -15.02 3.13 -8.65
C TYR A 321 -15.30 4.23 -9.71
N LYS A 322 -14.39 4.40 -10.68
CA LYS A 322 -14.57 5.32 -11.82
C LYS A 322 -15.80 4.95 -12.68
N LEU A 323 -16.08 3.66 -12.83
CA LEU A 323 -17.27 3.14 -13.50
C LEU A 323 -18.57 3.28 -12.67
N GLY A 324 -18.50 3.82 -11.44
CA GLY A 324 -19.63 4.06 -10.55
C GLY A 324 -19.86 2.97 -9.49
N GLN A 325 -19.08 1.89 -9.48
CA GLN A 325 -19.21 0.82 -8.50
C GLN A 325 -18.48 1.16 -7.20
N LYS A 326 -19.24 1.36 -6.11
CA LYS A 326 -18.72 1.71 -4.79
C LYS A 326 -18.67 0.55 -3.81
N GLN A 327 -19.25 -0.59 -4.18
CA GLN A 327 -19.24 -1.81 -3.36
C GLN A 327 -18.21 -2.79 -3.89
N ALA A 328 -17.78 -3.72 -3.06
CA ALA A 328 -16.86 -4.78 -3.46
C ALA A 328 -17.46 -5.63 -4.60
N PHE A 329 -16.75 -5.72 -5.71
CA PHE A 329 -17.23 -6.35 -6.95
C PHE A 329 -16.16 -7.19 -7.63
N PHE A 330 -14.86 -6.83 -7.47
CA PHE A 330 -13.78 -7.40 -8.28
C PHE A 330 -13.64 -8.91 -8.07
N TYR A 331 -13.79 -9.39 -6.83
CA TYR A 331 -13.79 -10.83 -6.52
C TYR A 331 -14.91 -11.60 -7.22
N LYS A 332 -16.04 -10.94 -7.57
CA LYS A 332 -17.18 -11.59 -8.22
C LYS A 332 -16.91 -11.95 -9.70
N LEU A 333 -15.81 -11.45 -10.26
CA LEU A 333 -15.38 -11.76 -11.62
C LEU A 333 -14.60 -13.10 -11.71
N VAL A 334 -14.18 -13.65 -10.58
CA VAL A 334 -13.41 -14.90 -10.54
C VAL A 334 -14.15 -16.09 -11.17
N PRO A 335 -15.46 -16.32 -10.92
CA PRO A 335 -16.22 -17.37 -11.58
C PRO A 335 -16.25 -17.24 -13.11
N ASP A 336 -16.33 -16.01 -13.65
CA ASP A 336 -16.31 -15.76 -15.09
C ASP A 336 -14.93 -16.11 -15.68
N LEU A 337 -13.85 -15.76 -14.99
CA LEU A 337 -12.50 -16.15 -15.37
C LEU A 337 -12.29 -17.66 -15.32
N VAL A 338 -12.76 -18.32 -14.26
CA VAL A 338 -12.72 -19.80 -14.14
C VAL A 338 -13.46 -20.47 -15.28
N LYS A 339 -14.62 -19.95 -15.68
CA LYS A 339 -15.35 -20.42 -16.84
C LYS A 339 -14.57 -20.25 -18.15
N ALA A 340 -13.86 -19.12 -18.31
CA ALA A 340 -13.13 -18.80 -19.53
C ALA A 340 -11.80 -19.55 -19.66
N MET A 341 -11.07 -19.78 -18.57
CA MET A 341 -9.69 -20.30 -18.60
C MET A 341 -9.47 -21.57 -17.74
N GLY A 342 -10.41 -21.95 -16.90
CA GLY A 342 -10.24 -23.04 -15.94
C GLY A 342 -10.09 -24.45 -16.57
N ASP A 343 -10.42 -24.64 -17.84
CA ASP A 343 -10.16 -25.91 -18.54
C ASP A 343 -8.70 -26.04 -18.95
N ALA A 344 -8.05 -24.93 -19.27
CA ALA A 344 -6.61 -24.92 -19.59
C ALA A 344 -5.75 -24.88 -18.30
N TYR A 345 -6.28 -24.28 -17.23
CA TYR A 345 -5.61 -24.03 -15.96
C TYR A 345 -6.48 -24.51 -14.77
N PRO A 346 -6.48 -25.83 -14.47
CA PRO A 346 -7.31 -26.41 -13.41
C PRO A 346 -7.11 -25.78 -12.03
N GLU A 347 -5.91 -25.25 -11.75
CA GLU A 347 -5.59 -24.54 -10.51
C GLU A 347 -6.52 -23.36 -10.20
N LEU A 348 -7.10 -22.73 -11.22
CA LEU A 348 -8.11 -21.67 -11.03
C LEU A 348 -9.40 -22.23 -10.41
N LYS A 349 -9.83 -23.43 -10.83
CA LYS A 349 -11.01 -24.10 -10.26
C LYS A 349 -10.75 -24.60 -8.84
N GLU A 350 -9.58 -25.21 -8.64
CA GLU A 350 -9.18 -25.78 -7.35
C GLU A 350 -9.05 -24.73 -6.26
N LYS A 351 -8.56 -23.53 -6.61
CA LYS A 351 -8.30 -22.44 -5.68
C LYS A 351 -9.29 -21.27 -5.76
N GLN A 352 -10.43 -21.45 -6.46
CA GLN A 352 -11.41 -20.39 -6.69
C GLN A 352 -11.81 -19.66 -5.39
N ALA A 353 -12.19 -20.41 -4.36
CA ALA A 353 -12.62 -19.83 -3.08
C ALA A 353 -11.52 -19.02 -2.40
N GLN A 354 -10.27 -19.49 -2.45
CA GLN A 354 -9.11 -18.77 -1.91
C GLN A 354 -8.85 -17.47 -2.67
N ILE A 355 -8.98 -17.50 -4.00
CA ILE A 355 -8.80 -16.31 -4.86
C ILE A 355 -9.88 -15.27 -4.55
N GLU A 356 -11.15 -15.69 -4.50
CA GLU A 356 -12.28 -14.82 -4.17
C GLU A 356 -12.12 -14.16 -2.79
N GLU A 357 -11.73 -14.93 -1.79
CA GLU A 357 -11.52 -14.42 -0.44
C GLU A 357 -10.36 -13.42 -0.37
N ALA A 358 -9.21 -13.72 -0.98
CA ALA A 358 -8.05 -12.84 -1.00
C ALA A 358 -8.37 -11.49 -1.69
N LEU A 359 -9.06 -11.53 -2.83
CA LEU A 359 -9.47 -10.33 -3.56
C LEU A 359 -10.50 -9.53 -2.77
N LYS A 360 -11.53 -10.17 -2.21
CA LYS A 360 -12.57 -9.52 -1.40
C LYS A 360 -11.99 -8.81 -0.18
N ASN A 361 -11.04 -9.44 0.50
CA ASN A 361 -10.39 -8.89 1.69
C ASN A 361 -9.56 -7.64 1.34
N GLU A 362 -8.73 -7.68 0.29
CA GLU A 362 -7.92 -6.53 -0.13
C GLU A 362 -8.81 -5.40 -0.67
N GLU A 363 -9.84 -5.72 -1.44
CA GLU A 363 -10.82 -4.76 -1.97
C GLU A 363 -11.55 -4.03 -0.84
N SER A 364 -12.08 -4.78 0.15
CA SER A 364 -12.81 -4.21 1.29
C SER A 364 -11.94 -3.29 2.15
N ARG A 365 -10.68 -3.66 2.35
CA ARG A 365 -9.70 -2.81 3.06
C ARG A 365 -9.37 -1.54 2.28
N PHE A 366 -9.26 -1.66 0.96
CA PHE A 366 -8.91 -0.53 0.13
C PHE A 366 -10.06 0.45 -0.08
N ALA A 367 -11.32 0.00 0.00
CA ALA A 367 -12.50 0.84 -0.22
C ALA A 367 -12.51 2.09 0.70
N GLN A 368 -12.23 1.92 2.00
CA GLN A 368 -12.14 3.05 2.94
C GLN A 368 -10.98 4.00 2.61
N THR A 369 -9.82 3.43 2.28
CA THR A 369 -8.63 4.20 1.88
C THR A 369 -8.88 4.96 0.59
N LEU A 370 -9.55 4.33 -0.39
CA LEU A 370 -9.85 4.92 -1.69
C LEU A 370 -10.78 6.13 -1.53
N GLU A 371 -11.87 6.00 -0.79
CA GLU A 371 -12.82 7.10 -0.58
C GLU A 371 -12.16 8.31 0.09
N THR A 372 -11.44 8.06 1.19
CA THR A 372 -10.74 9.12 1.93
C THR A 372 -9.60 9.75 1.11
N GLY A 373 -8.79 8.91 0.45
CA GLY A 373 -7.67 9.36 -0.38
C GLY A 373 -8.14 10.16 -1.60
N MET A 374 -9.18 9.71 -2.28
CA MET A 374 -9.78 10.43 -3.41
C MET A 374 -10.35 11.78 -2.97
N ALA A 375 -11.10 11.82 -1.87
CA ALA A 375 -11.65 13.08 -1.36
C ALA A 375 -10.55 14.08 -0.99
N LEU A 376 -9.46 13.63 -0.37
CA LEU A 376 -8.31 14.47 -0.04
C LEU A 376 -7.56 14.95 -1.29
N LEU A 377 -7.33 14.07 -2.25
CA LEU A 377 -6.68 14.41 -3.52
C LEU A 377 -7.50 15.43 -4.30
N GLU A 378 -8.82 15.20 -4.47
CA GLU A 378 -9.72 16.14 -5.13
C GLU A 378 -9.68 17.52 -4.46
N LYS A 379 -9.83 17.56 -3.13
CA LYS A 379 -9.76 18.82 -2.38
C LYS A 379 -8.46 19.59 -2.61
N ASN A 380 -7.30 18.88 -2.66
CA ASN A 380 -6.02 19.53 -2.90
C ASN A 380 -5.86 20.00 -4.35
N LEU A 381 -6.30 19.20 -5.32
CA LEU A 381 -6.27 19.58 -6.73
C LEU A 381 -7.19 20.78 -7.01
N GLU A 382 -8.39 20.77 -6.46
CA GLU A 382 -9.33 21.91 -6.55
C GLU A 382 -8.73 23.19 -5.93
N SER A 383 -8.12 23.07 -4.74
CA SER A 383 -7.44 24.19 -4.09
C SER A 383 -6.27 24.74 -4.93
N GLN A 384 -5.45 23.87 -5.52
CA GLN A 384 -4.34 24.30 -6.37
C GLN A 384 -4.82 24.94 -7.69
N ARG A 385 -5.86 24.35 -8.33
CA ARG A 385 -6.48 24.93 -9.52
C ARG A 385 -7.03 26.32 -9.22
N PHE A 386 -7.73 26.47 -8.10
CA PHE A 386 -8.26 27.74 -7.66
C PHE A 386 -7.16 28.78 -7.41
N ASN A 387 -6.12 28.43 -6.68
CA ASN A 387 -4.99 29.32 -6.42
C ASN A 387 -4.32 29.77 -7.71
N ARG A 388 -4.19 28.88 -8.68
CA ARG A 388 -3.63 29.17 -9.99
C ARG A 388 -4.46 30.19 -10.75
N ILE A 389 -5.77 29.97 -10.84
CA ILE A 389 -6.72 30.88 -11.49
C ILE A 389 -6.70 32.24 -10.77
N TRP A 390 -6.76 32.21 -9.44
CA TRP A 390 -6.71 33.44 -8.63
C TRP A 390 -5.45 34.27 -8.87
N ASN A 391 -4.30 33.63 -9.00
CA ASN A 391 -3.02 34.31 -9.26
C ASN A 391 -2.88 34.82 -10.71
N LEU A 392 -3.64 34.25 -11.62
CA LEU A 392 -3.67 34.69 -13.05
C LEU A 392 -4.63 35.84 -13.28
N LEU A 393 -5.72 35.93 -12.53
CA LEU A 393 -6.74 36.98 -12.67
C LEU A 393 -6.22 38.43 -12.65
N PRO A 394 -5.26 38.85 -11.77
CA PRO A 394 -4.73 40.21 -11.77
C PRO A 394 -3.82 40.57 -12.96
N ARG A 395 -3.38 39.54 -13.73
CA ARG A 395 -2.45 39.73 -14.88
C ARG A 395 -3.20 39.83 -16.20
N LEU A 396 -4.52 39.88 -16.18
CA LEU A 396 -5.39 39.85 -17.32
C LEU A 396 -5.82 41.30 -17.69
N ASP A 397 -5.44 41.73 -18.87
CA ASP A 397 -5.96 42.96 -19.50
C ASP A 397 -7.30 42.60 -20.19
N TRP A 398 -8.37 42.47 -19.41
CA TRP A 398 -9.68 42.05 -19.91
C TRP A 398 -10.57 43.26 -20.19
N THR A 399 -10.94 43.41 -21.42
CA THR A 399 -12.14 44.21 -21.79
C THR A 399 -13.29 43.31 -22.21
N THR A 400 -13.01 42.18 -22.86
CA THR A 400 -13.99 41.13 -23.20
C THR A 400 -13.29 39.93 -23.80
N ALA A 401 -13.64 38.68 -23.36
CA ALA A 401 -13.20 37.45 -23.97
C ALA A 401 -14.41 36.64 -24.45
N ARG A 402 -14.40 36.20 -25.73
CA ARG A 402 -15.40 35.31 -26.33
C ARG A 402 -14.80 33.89 -26.43
N PHE A 403 -15.58 32.90 -26.02
CA PHE A 403 -15.27 31.51 -26.20
C PHE A 403 -15.89 30.92 -27.48
N SER A 404 -15.34 29.81 -27.96
CA SER A 404 -15.84 29.09 -29.14
C SER A 404 -17.26 28.57 -29.00
N ASP A 405 -17.80 28.47 -27.78
CA ASP A 405 -19.17 28.11 -27.45
C ASP A 405 -20.14 29.32 -27.31
N GLY A 406 -19.68 30.54 -27.60
CA GLY A 406 -20.46 31.77 -27.55
C GLY A 406 -20.65 32.42 -26.20
N LYS A 407 -19.92 31.96 -25.15
CA LYS A 407 -19.95 32.59 -23.83
C LYS A 407 -18.99 33.80 -23.77
N GLU A 408 -19.45 34.86 -23.11
CA GLU A 408 -18.68 36.10 -22.94
C GLU A 408 -18.38 36.35 -21.45
N PHE A 409 -17.17 36.86 -21.18
CA PHE A 409 -16.77 37.35 -19.87
C PHE A 409 -16.48 38.84 -19.94
N SER A 410 -16.91 39.57 -18.93
CA SER A 410 -16.60 41.00 -18.78
C SER A 410 -16.15 41.32 -17.35
N LEU A 411 -15.19 42.25 -17.21
CA LEU A 411 -14.83 42.89 -15.94
C LEU A 411 -15.58 44.21 -15.81
N ASP A 412 -16.22 44.44 -14.66
CA ASP A 412 -16.76 45.74 -14.36
C ASP A 412 -15.67 46.67 -13.78
N SER A 413 -15.93 47.96 -13.71
CA SER A 413 -15.05 49.03 -13.20
C SER A 413 -14.68 48.86 -11.72
N ASN A 414 -15.23 47.88 -11.00
CA ASN A 414 -14.98 47.56 -9.60
C ASN A 414 -14.23 46.22 -9.41
N ASN A 415 -13.58 45.70 -10.46
CA ASN A 415 -12.88 44.41 -10.45
C ASN A 415 -13.77 43.21 -10.09
N LYS A 416 -15.03 43.20 -10.49
CA LYS A 416 -15.93 42.05 -10.38
C LYS A 416 -15.92 41.28 -11.70
N ILE A 417 -15.74 39.97 -11.64
CA ILE A 417 -15.80 39.08 -12.80
C ILE A 417 -17.21 38.53 -12.87
N PHE A 418 -17.89 38.75 -14.02
CA PHE A 418 -19.20 38.20 -14.34
C PHE A 418 -19.06 37.24 -15.52
N ALA A 419 -19.56 36.03 -15.38
CA ALA A 419 -19.70 35.09 -16.49
C ALA A 419 -21.19 34.97 -16.86
N PHE A 420 -21.52 35.23 -18.09
CA PHE A 420 -22.90 35.20 -18.59
C PHE A 420 -23.10 34.03 -19.57
N SER A 421 -24.24 33.40 -19.52
CA SER A 421 -24.70 32.50 -20.59
C SER A 421 -25.38 33.32 -21.67
N SER A 422 -25.35 32.87 -22.92
CA SER A 422 -25.87 33.56 -24.11
C SER A 422 -27.40 33.67 -24.18
N SER A 423 -28.16 33.36 -23.12
CA SER A 423 -29.61 33.53 -23.06
C SER A 423 -29.97 34.76 -22.24
N GLU A 424 -30.85 35.60 -22.76
CA GLU A 424 -31.27 36.91 -22.20
C GLU A 424 -31.87 36.88 -20.78
N ASN A 425 -31.97 35.69 -20.10
CA ASN A 425 -32.58 35.53 -18.77
C ASN A 425 -31.67 34.72 -17.78
N ALA A 426 -30.37 34.67 -17.97
CA ALA A 426 -29.51 33.90 -17.09
C ALA A 426 -28.97 34.72 -15.94
N GLU A 427 -29.13 34.22 -14.69
CA GLU A 427 -28.44 34.73 -13.51
C GLU A 427 -26.92 34.60 -13.68
N PRO A 428 -26.11 35.56 -13.13
CA PRO A 428 -24.67 35.50 -13.22
C PRO A 428 -24.12 34.21 -12.58
N ILE A 429 -23.25 33.52 -13.31
CA ILE A 429 -22.75 32.20 -12.94
C ILE A 429 -21.59 32.32 -11.90
N ILE A 430 -20.89 33.49 -11.86
CA ILE A 430 -19.91 33.83 -10.85
C ILE A 430 -19.95 35.33 -10.56
N ALA A 431 -19.98 35.70 -9.27
CA ALA A 431 -19.67 37.05 -8.82
C ALA A 431 -18.51 36.96 -7.83
N ILE A 432 -17.32 37.44 -8.22
CA ILE A 432 -16.18 37.60 -7.33
C ILE A 432 -16.18 39.07 -6.90
N THR A 433 -16.46 39.34 -5.62
CA THR A 433 -16.37 40.70 -5.06
C THR A 433 -15.08 40.81 -4.30
N GLN A 434 -14.23 41.82 -4.64
CA GLN A 434 -13.13 42.21 -3.78
C GLN A 434 -13.67 42.82 -2.48
N HIS A 435 -13.13 42.38 -1.36
CA HIS A 435 -13.44 42.98 -0.06
C HIS A 435 -12.91 44.41 -0.06
N LYS A 436 -13.75 45.41 0.32
CA LYS A 436 -13.42 46.84 0.36
C LYS A 436 -12.27 47.23 1.29
N ASN A 437 -11.72 46.29 2.10
CA ASN A 437 -10.76 46.57 3.15
C ASN A 437 -9.33 46.13 2.86
N ASN A 438 -8.97 45.75 1.63
CA ASN A 438 -7.59 45.48 1.30
C ASN A 438 -7.07 46.40 0.17
N PRO A 439 -6.60 47.62 0.51
CA PRO A 439 -6.15 48.63 -0.48
C PRO A 439 -4.83 48.25 -1.17
N GLN A 440 -4.15 47.18 -0.78
CA GLN A 440 -2.82 46.78 -1.29
C GLN A 440 -2.82 45.54 -2.21
N GLY A 441 -3.98 45.01 -2.61
CA GLY A 441 -4.06 43.92 -3.60
C GLY A 441 -3.42 42.60 -3.17
N GLY A 442 -3.31 42.33 -1.87
CA GLY A 442 -2.83 41.05 -1.33
C GLY A 442 -3.87 39.94 -1.45
N ILE A 443 -3.39 38.72 -1.61
CA ILE A 443 -4.20 37.51 -1.62
C ILE A 443 -4.89 37.37 -0.25
N PRO A 444 -6.24 37.13 -0.15
CA PRO A 444 -6.90 36.83 1.11
C PRO A 444 -6.24 35.65 1.80
N ASP A 445 -6.17 35.64 3.13
CA ASP A 445 -5.61 34.52 3.88
C ASP A 445 -6.47 33.25 3.75
N GLU A 446 -5.98 32.10 4.25
CA GLU A 446 -6.64 30.80 4.08
C GLU A 446 -8.04 30.75 4.73
N THR A 447 -8.29 31.52 5.78
CA THR A 447 -9.58 31.60 6.48
C THR A 447 -10.64 32.32 5.65
N ASP A 448 -10.28 33.41 5.00
CA ASP A 448 -11.17 34.14 4.11
C ASP A 448 -11.54 33.34 2.84
N ARG A 449 -10.60 32.52 2.31
CA ARG A 449 -10.82 31.64 1.17
C ARG A 449 -11.86 30.56 1.44
N THR A 450 -11.91 30.01 2.65
CA THR A 450 -12.81 28.94 3.04
C THR A 450 -14.28 29.40 3.16
N GLU A 451 -14.53 30.65 3.49
CA GLU A 451 -15.89 31.20 3.60
C GLU A 451 -16.54 31.48 2.24
N TYR A 452 -15.79 31.89 1.24
CA TYR A 452 -16.31 32.11 -0.13
C TYR A 452 -16.74 30.81 -0.81
N PHE A 453 -16.22 29.65 -0.38
CA PHE A 453 -16.54 28.34 -0.96
C PHE A 453 -17.63 27.57 -0.20
N LYS A 454 -18.07 28.01 0.97
CA LYS A 454 -19.11 27.33 1.77
C LYS A 454 -20.54 27.59 1.31
N THR A 455 -20.76 28.39 0.29
CA THR A 455 -22.10 28.54 -0.26
C THR A 455 -22.33 27.43 -1.31
N ASP A 456 -23.03 26.38 -0.91
CA ASP A 456 -23.36 25.14 -1.66
C ASP A 456 -23.93 25.32 -3.08
N ARG A 457 -24.20 26.51 -3.51
CA ARG A 457 -24.85 26.77 -4.82
C ARG A 457 -23.90 27.19 -5.95
N LEU A 458 -22.72 27.65 -5.66
CA LEU A 458 -21.75 28.10 -6.67
C LEU A 458 -20.85 26.98 -7.22
N PHE A 459 -20.53 26.00 -6.41
CA PHE A 459 -19.51 24.98 -6.74
C PHE A 459 -19.98 23.88 -7.70
N VAL A 460 -21.21 23.44 -7.60
CA VAL A 460 -21.72 22.27 -8.39
C VAL A 460 -21.98 22.59 -9.85
N LYS A 461 -22.16 23.87 -10.21
CA LYS A 461 -22.40 24.28 -11.62
C LYS A 461 -21.13 24.74 -12.38
N ASN A 462 -19.98 24.86 -11.69
CA ASN A 462 -18.82 25.62 -12.22
C ASN A 462 -17.56 24.83 -12.54
N SER A 463 -17.52 23.49 -12.36
CA SER A 463 -16.40 22.69 -12.86
C SER A 463 -16.11 22.92 -14.36
N ASN A 464 -17.13 23.15 -15.14
CA ASN A 464 -16.99 23.45 -16.57
C ASN A 464 -16.34 24.81 -16.86
N ILE A 465 -16.54 25.82 -16.00
CA ILE A 465 -15.95 27.17 -16.23
C ILE A 465 -14.48 27.21 -15.84
N VAL A 466 -14.12 26.53 -14.75
CA VAL A 466 -12.71 26.34 -14.36
C VAL A 466 -11.94 25.64 -15.47
N ASN A 467 -12.49 24.60 -16.04
CA ASN A 467 -11.89 23.87 -17.16
C ASN A 467 -11.77 24.75 -18.41
N VAL A 468 -12.80 25.53 -18.73
CA VAL A 468 -12.79 26.44 -19.89
C VAL A 468 -11.76 27.56 -19.75
N ILE A 469 -11.57 28.12 -18.54
CA ILE A 469 -10.55 29.14 -18.28
C ILE A 469 -9.15 28.50 -18.34
N GLU A 470 -8.95 27.32 -17.77
CA GLU A 470 -7.70 26.58 -17.85
C GLU A 470 -7.35 26.22 -19.31
N ASP A 471 -8.31 25.68 -20.09
CA ASP A 471 -8.09 25.32 -21.51
C ASP A 471 -7.74 26.52 -22.37
N TYR A 472 -8.44 27.66 -22.20
CA TYR A 472 -8.12 28.90 -22.92
C TYR A 472 -6.71 29.39 -22.63
N TYR A 473 -6.30 29.34 -21.34
CA TYR A 473 -4.97 29.75 -20.91
C TYR A 473 -3.87 28.80 -21.37
N PHE A 474 -4.12 27.50 -21.29
CA PHE A 474 -3.20 26.45 -21.72
C PHE A 474 -2.87 26.58 -23.21
N ASN A 475 -3.90 26.81 -24.03
CA ASN A 475 -3.73 26.91 -25.47
C ASN A 475 -3.12 28.23 -25.97
N ASN A 476 -3.27 29.32 -25.19
CA ASN A 476 -2.82 30.65 -25.67
C ASN A 476 -1.57 31.21 -24.96
N HIS A 477 -1.14 30.66 -23.81
CA HIS A 477 -0.08 31.28 -22.98
C HIS A 477 1.00 30.30 -22.49
N ASN A 478 1.13 29.08 -23.01
CA ASN A 478 2.16 28.09 -22.67
C ASN A 478 2.28 27.87 -21.15
N LEU A 479 1.19 27.72 -20.45
CA LEU A 479 1.19 27.45 -19.02
C LEU A 479 1.72 26.04 -18.75
N LYS A 480 2.64 25.94 -17.77
CA LYS A 480 3.11 24.65 -17.30
C LYS A 480 1.94 23.83 -16.69
N PRO A 481 1.95 22.51 -16.80
CA PRO A 481 0.99 21.63 -16.10
C PRO A 481 0.88 21.98 -14.61
N LEU A 482 -0.24 21.70 -13.99
CA LEU A 482 -0.38 21.78 -12.53
C LEU A 482 0.58 20.79 -11.91
N LYS A 483 1.26 21.13 -10.81
CA LYS A 483 2.20 20.23 -10.14
C LYS A 483 1.70 19.91 -8.73
N LEU A 484 1.41 18.63 -8.46
CA LEU A 484 1.04 18.17 -7.11
C LEU A 484 2.30 18.10 -6.25
N SER A 485 2.30 18.74 -5.06
CA SER A 485 3.49 18.80 -4.21
C SER A 485 3.85 17.46 -3.57
N GLY A 486 5.16 17.22 -3.40
CA GLY A 486 5.68 16.01 -2.77
C GLY A 486 5.16 15.77 -1.35
N GLU A 487 4.93 16.83 -0.57
CA GLU A 487 4.33 16.75 0.77
C GLU A 487 2.91 16.18 0.76
N ILE A 488 2.08 16.59 -0.20
CA ILE A 488 0.71 16.08 -0.35
C ILE A 488 0.74 14.62 -0.79
N ILE A 489 1.62 14.28 -1.75
CA ILE A 489 1.80 12.90 -2.21
C ILE A 489 2.26 12.02 -1.06
N PHE A 490 3.23 12.48 -0.27
CA PHE A 490 3.72 11.76 0.91
C PHE A 490 2.62 11.59 1.98
N LYS A 491 1.83 12.62 2.25
CA LYS A 491 0.71 12.55 3.20
C LYS A 491 -0.36 11.56 2.77
N LEU A 492 -0.68 11.52 1.47
CA LEU A 492 -1.58 10.52 0.90
C LEU A 492 -1.04 9.10 1.11
N TYR A 493 0.26 8.89 0.87
CA TYR A 493 0.93 7.60 0.99
C TYR A 493 1.07 7.16 2.46
N ASP A 494 1.71 7.98 3.30
CA ASP A 494 2.12 7.62 4.66
C ASP A 494 0.94 7.62 5.64
N THR A 495 0.11 8.68 5.62
CA THR A 495 -0.97 8.87 6.61
C THR A 495 -2.25 8.15 6.21
N TYR A 496 -2.58 8.16 4.91
CA TYR A 496 -3.86 7.63 4.42
C TYR A 496 -3.71 6.29 3.70
N GLY A 497 -2.48 5.77 3.53
CA GLY A 497 -2.24 4.50 2.84
C GLY A 497 -2.65 4.50 1.35
N PHE A 498 -2.75 5.69 0.73
CA PHE A 498 -3.08 5.87 -0.68
C PHE A 498 -1.80 5.75 -1.52
N PRO A 499 -1.64 4.69 -2.35
CA PRO A 499 -0.38 4.40 -3.00
C PRO A 499 0.12 5.53 -3.92
N TYR A 500 1.44 5.73 -3.96
CA TYR A 500 2.09 6.69 -4.86
C TYR A 500 1.69 6.47 -6.32
N ASP A 501 1.76 5.23 -6.78
CA ASP A 501 1.44 4.86 -8.16
C ASP A 501 0.02 5.22 -8.56
N LEU A 502 -0.93 5.07 -7.61
CA LEU A 502 -2.32 5.41 -7.84
C LEU A 502 -2.51 6.93 -7.96
N THR A 503 -1.78 7.70 -7.12
CA THR A 503 -1.72 9.16 -7.24
C THR A 503 -1.13 9.56 -8.60
N ALA A 504 -0.06 8.89 -9.04
CA ALA A 504 0.59 9.13 -10.32
C ALA A 504 -0.35 8.85 -11.50
N ASP A 505 -1.07 7.72 -11.48
CA ASP A 505 -2.04 7.39 -12.53
C ASP A 505 -3.16 8.43 -12.63
N ILE A 506 -3.70 8.88 -11.49
CA ILE A 506 -4.76 9.91 -11.47
C ILE A 506 -4.25 11.24 -12.01
N CYS A 507 -3.05 11.64 -11.62
CA CYS A 507 -2.44 12.89 -12.07
C CYS A 507 -2.12 12.86 -13.57
N ARG A 508 -1.62 11.71 -14.08
CA ARG A 508 -1.37 11.51 -15.52
C ARG A 508 -2.65 11.59 -16.35
N GLU A 509 -3.74 10.93 -15.91
CA GLU A 509 -5.04 11.01 -16.58
C GLU A 509 -5.58 12.45 -16.67
N ARG A 510 -5.16 13.33 -15.75
CA ARG A 510 -5.61 14.72 -15.65
C ARG A 510 -4.56 15.73 -16.13
N ASN A 511 -3.48 15.29 -16.74
CA ASN A 511 -2.37 16.12 -17.19
C ASN A 511 -1.79 17.01 -16.06
N ILE A 512 -1.54 16.41 -14.89
CA ILE A 512 -0.98 17.04 -13.69
C ILE A 512 0.40 16.44 -13.44
N ASP A 513 1.42 17.30 -13.31
CA ASP A 513 2.77 16.86 -12.97
C ASP A 513 2.88 16.49 -11.48
N LEU A 514 3.81 15.60 -11.17
CA LEU A 514 4.13 15.20 -9.80
C LEU A 514 5.45 15.85 -9.34
N ASP A 515 5.52 16.22 -8.06
CA ASP A 515 6.77 16.57 -7.40
C ASP A 515 7.44 15.33 -6.81
N GLU A 516 7.97 14.48 -7.68
CA GLU A 516 8.61 13.21 -7.29
C GLU A 516 9.84 13.45 -6.39
N ASP A 517 10.66 14.45 -6.70
CA ASP A 517 11.80 14.82 -5.85
C ASP A 517 11.35 15.24 -4.44
N GLY A 518 10.25 15.97 -4.33
CA GLY A 518 9.65 16.35 -3.05
C GLY A 518 9.16 15.13 -2.28
N PHE A 519 8.47 14.22 -2.94
CA PHE A 519 8.04 12.96 -2.34
C PHE A 519 9.21 12.12 -1.83
N ASN A 520 10.27 11.97 -2.65
CA ASN A 520 11.46 11.20 -2.28
C ASN A 520 12.21 11.81 -1.09
N ARG A 521 12.27 13.16 -0.98
CA ARG A 521 12.83 13.84 0.21
C ARG A 521 12.04 13.51 1.48
N GLU A 522 10.71 13.53 1.44
CA GLU A 522 9.87 13.18 2.59
C GLU A 522 10.01 11.69 2.99
N MET A 523 10.09 10.80 1.99
CA MET A 523 10.35 9.38 2.21
C MET A 523 11.72 9.14 2.86
N GLU A 524 12.78 9.85 2.43
CA GLU A 524 14.10 9.73 3.02
C GLU A 524 14.12 10.31 4.45
N ALA A 525 13.42 11.41 4.71
CA ALA A 525 13.26 11.96 6.04
C ALA A 525 12.53 10.99 6.99
N GLN A 526 11.52 10.26 6.49
CA GLN A 526 10.85 9.19 7.26
C GLN A 526 11.81 8.05 7.57
N ARG A 527 12.56 7.57 6.55
CA ARG A 527 13.56 6.51 6.73
C ARG A 527 14.68 6.92 7.69
N ALA A 528 15.12 8.19 7.62
CA ALA A 528 16.11 8.73 8.55
C ALA A 528 15.59 8.78 9.99
N ARG A 529 14.32 9.17 10.20
CA ARG A 529 13.67 9.12 11.52
C ARG A 529 13.55 7.68 12.04
N ALA A 530 13.18 6.73 11.18
CA ALA A 530 13.12 5.32 11.53
C ALA A 530 14.52 4.75 11.87
N ARG A 531 15.56 5.12 11.07
CA ARG A 531 16.95 4.75 11.35
C ARG A 531 17.47 5.40 12.64
N ALA A 532 17.15 6.66 12.92
CA ALA A 532 17.53 7.33 14.16
C ALA A 532 16.87 6.70 15.40
N ALA A 533 15.63 6.20 15.27
CA ALA A 533 14.96 5.42 16.32
C ALA A 533 15.57 4.02 16.51
N GLN A 534 16.29 3.48 15.52
CA GLN A 534 17.01 2.20 15.56
C GLN A 534 18.53 2.36 15.84
N SER A 535 19.06 3.59 15.91
CA SER A 535 20.50 3.88 15.89
C SER A 535 21.25 3.62 17.20
N PHE A 536 20.86 2.60 17.98
CA PHE A 536 21.74 2.02 19.01
C PHE A 536 22.34 0.66 18.63
N LYS A 537 22.19 0.21 17.37
CA LYS A 537 22.82 -1.02 16.87
C LYS A 537 23.51 -0.73 15.52
N ALA A 538 24.59 0.04 15.56
CA ALA A 538 25.54 0.03 14.45
C ALA A 538 26.24 -1.32 14.48
N ASN A 539 25.98 -2.19 13.50
CA ASN A 539 26.87 -3.32 13.17
C ASN A 539 28.24 -2.72 12.80
N ALA A 540 29.08 -2.51 13.78
CA ALA A 540 30.49 -2.26 13.55
C ALA A 540 31.05 -3.54 12.90
N GLN A 541 31.29 -3.52 11.59
CA GLN A 541 32.17 -4.51 10.95
C GLN A 541 33.59 -4.29 11.52
N LEU A 542 33.88 -4.96 12.65
CA LEU A 542 35.20 -4.91 13.24
C LEU A 542 36.14 -5.67 12.32
N PRO A 543 37.30 -5.10 11.93
CA PRO A 543 38.28 -5.78 11.11
C PRO A 543 38.94 -6.92 11.95
N TYR A 544 38.73 -8.17 11.55
CA TYR A 544 39.31 -9.34 12.21
C TYR A 544 39.75 -10.38 11.19
N ASP A 545 41.03 -10.79 11.27
CA ASP A 545 41.63 -11.79 10.38
C ASP A 545 42.27 -12.96 11.18
N GLY A 546 41.88 -13.12 12.47
CA GLY A 546 42.35 -14.23 13.33
C GLY A 546 41.53 -15.52 13.11
N GLN A 547 41.76 -16.47 14.05
CA GLN A 547 41.06 -17.75 14.03
C GLN A 547 39.57 -17.59 14.42
N ASP A 548 38.74 -18.54 13.94
CA ASP A 548 37.33 -18.61 14.28
C ASP A 548 37.09 -18.86 15.77
N THR A 549 35.91 -18.42 16.26
CA THR A 549 35.42 -18.70 17.62
C THR A 549 34.65 -20.01 17.63
N GLU A 550 34.91 -20.91 18.58
CA GLU A 550 34.08 -22.10 18.77
C GLU A 550 32.99 -21.85 19.81
N PHE A 551 31.72 -21.99 19.39
CA PHE A 551 30.57 -21.81 20.26
C PHE A 551 30.25 -23.05 21.07
N LYS A 552 30.38 -22.97 22.40
CA LYS A 552 30.09 -24.04 23.37
C LYS A 552 28.74 -23.88 24.09
N GLY A 553 28.06 -22.79 23.87
CA GLY A 553 26.89 -22.35 24.66
C GLY A 553 25.63 -23.20 24.55
N TYR A 554 25.60 -24.25 23.70
CA TYR A 554 24.51 -25.23 23.74
C TYR A 554 24.56 -26.15 24.96
N SER A 555 25.78 -26.49 25.44
CA SER A 555 26.01 -27.40 26.56
C SER A 555 26.65 -26.74 27.77
N GLU A 556 27.41 -25.66 27.58
CA GLU A 556 28.19 -25.01 28.60
C GLU A 556 27.73 -23.57 28.85
N ARG A 557 27.69 -23.19 30.14
CA ARG A 557 27.34 -21.80 30.55
C ARG A 557 28.55 -20.98 30.93
N GLN A 558 29.68 -21.67 31.06
CA GLN A 558 30.97 -21.11 31.38
C GLN A 558 32.04 -21.87 30.60
N THR A 559 33.03 -21.14 30.07
CA THR A 559 34.18 -21.71 29.37
C THR A 559 35.49 -21.06 29.87
N GLU A 560 36.53 -21.85 29.93
CA GLU A 560 37.90 -21.33 30.00
C GLU A 560 38.32 -21.01 28.56
N SER A 561 38.85 -19.79 28.36
CA SER A 561 39.06 -19.25 27.02
C SER A 561 40.27 -18.34 26.98
N LYS A 562 40.74 -18.00 25.79
CA LYS A 562 41.82 -17.06 25.55
C LYS A 562 41.35 -15.86 24.74
N VAL A 563 41.79 -14.68 25.13
CA VAL A 563 41.52 -13.44 24.40
C VAL A 563 42.31 -13.43 23.09
N LEU A 564 41.57 -13.41 21.94
CA LEU A 564 42.13 -13.38 20.59
C LEU A 564 42.29 -11.95 20.08
N ALA A 565 41.32 -11.07 20.35
CA ALA A 565 41.33 -9.67 19.95
C ALA A 565 40.53 -8.80 20.92
N LEU A 566 40.92 -7.54 21.01
CA LEU A 566 40.21 -6.48 21.75
C LEU A 566 39.99 -5.28 20.85
N TYR A 567 38.84 -4.62 21.01
CA TYR A 567 38.48 -3.44 20.25
C TYR A 567 38.01 -2.34 21.17
N LYS A 568 38.41 -1.10 20.86
CA LYS A 568 37.92 0.13 21.48
C LYS A 568 37.60 1.14 20.37
N ASP A 569 36.44 1.79 20.40
CA ASP A 569 36.00 2.75 19.37
C ASP A 569 36.07 2.21 17.93
N GLY A 570 35.91 0.88 17.77
CA GLY A 570 35.95 0.21 16.45
C GLY A 570 37.36 -0.17 15.98
N GLU A 571 38.43 0.23 16.69
CA GLU A 571 39.81 -0.09 16.34
C GLU A 571 40.36 -1.22 17.23
N GLN A 572 41.18 -2.06 16.64
CA GLN A 572 41.82 -3.15 17.38
C GLN A 572 42.90 -2.59 18.32
N VAL A 573 42.86 -2.99 19.61
CA VAL A 573 43.77 -2.56 20.65
C VAL A 573 44.44 -3.77 21.34
N ASN A 574 45.55 -3.56 22.04
CA ASN A 574 46.25 -4.62 22.77
C ASN A 574 45.73 -4.82 24.21
N GLU A 575 45.07 -3.81 24.78
CA GLU A 575 44.50 -3.87 26.13
C GLU A 575 43.27 -2.98 26.28
N LEU A 576 42.34 -3.36 27.17
CA LEU A 576 41.24 -2.56 27.68
C LEU A 576 41.49 -2.28 29.16
N ASN A 577 41.31 -1.03 29.57
CA ASN A 577 41.45 -0.56 30.94
C ASN A 577 40.09 -0.33 31.59
N GLU A 578 40.05 -0.25 32.90
CA GLU A 578 38.84 0.05 33.67
C GLU A 578 38.15 1.29 33.16
N GLY A 579 36.86 1.15 32.89
CA GLY A 579 35.98 2.17 32.29
C GLY A 579 35.96 2.16 30.76
N ASP A 580 36.81 1.39 30.08
CA ASP A 580 36.78 1.31 28.60
C ASP A 580 35.58 0.50 28.12
N GLU A 581 34.82 1.07 27.19
CA GLU A 581 33.82 0.37 26.39
C GLU A 581 34.51 -0.26 25.18
N GLY A 582 34.13 -1.52 24.84
CA GLY A 582 34.78 -2.23 23.74
C GLY A 582 34.15 -3.57 23.40
N ALA A 583 34.89 -4.33 22.57
CA ALA A 583 34.50 -5.69 22.23
C ALA A 583 35.67 -6.66 22.42
N ILE A 584 35.35 -7.88 22.81
CA ILE A 584 36.32 -8.98 23.04
C ILE A 584 35.99 -10.10 22.06
N VAL A 585 36.99 -10.70 21.44
CA VAL A 585 36.92 -11.98 20.72
C VAL A 585 37.73 -13.02 21.50
N ILE A 586 37.08 -14.16 21.79
CA ILE A 586 37.70 -15.28 22.51
C ILE A 586 37.61 -16.56 21.66
N ASP A 587 38.52 -17.52 21.91
CA ASP A 587 38.59 -18.76 21.14
C ASP A 587 37.42 -19.72 21.41
N PHE A 588 37.02 -19.90 22.67
CA PHE A 588 35.85 -20.67 23.09
C PHE A 588 34.83 -19.75 23.78
N THR A 589 33.59 -19.71 23.27
CA THR A 589 32.55 -18.85 23.87
C THR A 589 31.32 -19.60 24.30
N PRO A 590 30.79 -19.35 25.53
CA PRO A 590 29.47 -19.83 25.92
C PRO A 590 28.36 -18.85 25.49
N PHE A 591 28.72 -17.65 25.00
CA PHE A 591 27.79 -16.59 24.64
C PHE A 591 27.19 -16.84 23.27
N TYR A 592 25.87 -16.92 23.18
CA TYR A 592 25.10 -16.95 21.91
C TYR A 592 25.16 -15.56 21.28
N ALA A 593 25.56 -15.47 20.02
CA ALA A 593 25.51 -14.23 19.26
C ALA A 593 24.13 -14.03 18.63
N GLU A 594 23.63 -12.79 18.61
CA GLU A 594 22.31 -12.46 18.03
C GLU A 594 22.14 -13.10 16.66
N SER A 595 21.10 -13.93 16.52
CA SER A 595 20.78 -14.66 15.29
C SER A 595 19.37 -15.23 15.34
N GLY A 596 18.69 -15.35 14.18
CA GLY A 596 17.38 -16.00 14.10
C GLY A 596 16.29 -15.34 14.98
N GLY A 597 16.43 -14.04 15.28
CA GLY A 597 15.51 -13.29 16.13
C GLY A 597 15.74 -13.41 17.63
N GLN A 598 16.65 -14.26 18.09
CA GLN A 598 17.08 -14.30 19.51
C GLN A 598 18.21 -13.29 19.73
N VAL A 599 18.07 -12.42 20.75
CA VAL A 599 19.11 -11.47 21.17
C VAL A 599 20.38 -12.16 21.63
N GLY A 600 21.52 -11.44 21.54
CA GLY A 600 22.80 -11.90 22.06
C GLY A 600 22.79 -12.10 23.57
N ASP A 601 23.65 -13.02 24.07
CA ASP A 601 23.78 -13.23 25.48
C ASP A 601 24.59 -12.13 26.14
N VAL A 602 24.31 -11.95 27.41
CA VAL A 602 25.00 -11.06 28.34
C VAL A 602 25.64 -11.85 29.46
N GLY A 603 26.57 -11.25 30.18
CA GLY A 603 27.26 -11.88 31.32
C GLY A 603 28.61 -11.27 31.61
N TYR A 604 29.60 -12.09 31.96
CA TYR A 604 30.90 -11.61 32.43
C TYR A 604 32.05 -12.42 31.85
N ILE A 605 33.19 -11.73 31.62
CA ILE A 605 34.48 -12.33 31.30
C ILE A 605 35.47 -11.92 32.39
N PHE A 606 36.10 -12.90 33.02
CA PHE A 606 37.00 -12.71 34.13
C PHE A 606 38.43 -13.09 33.77
N ALA A 607 39.42 -12.26 34.11
CA ALA A 607 40.83 -12.59 34.11
C ALA A 607 41.42 -12.39 35.54
N GLY A 608 41.30 -13.42 36.39
CA GLY A 608 41.54 -13.30 37.82
C GLY A 608 40.54 -12.36 38.49
N GLU A 609 41.00 -11.23 39.06
CA GLU A 609 40.16 -10.22 39.68
C GLU A 609 39.64 -9.16 38.66
N ASN A 610 40.18 -9.15 37.44
CA ASN A 610 39.73 -8.23 36.40
C ASN A 610 38.41 -8.71 35.81
N ARG A 611 37.46 -7.79 35.53
CA ARG A 611 36.14 -8.13 35.07
C ARG A 611 35.72 -7.25 33.93
N PHE A 612 35.27 -7.88 32.83
CA PHE A 612 34.55 -7.27 31.71
C PHE A 612 33.09 -7.69 31.76
N GLU A 613 32.18 -6.72 31.74
CA GLU A 613 30.74 -6.95 31.72
C GLU A 613 30.26 -6.95 30.28
N VAL A 614 29.69 -8.07 29.81
CA VAL A 614 29.18 -8.26 28.47
C VAL A 614 27.71 -7.82 28.45
N HIS A 615 27.40 -6.82 27.65
CA HIS A 615 26.07 -6.28 27.47
C HIS A 615 25.36 -6.81 26.21
N ASP A 616 26.11 -7.31 25.23
CA ASP A 616 25.59 -7.89 23.98
C ASP A 616 26.66 -8.81 23.35
N THR A 617 26.17 -9.78 22.56
CA THR A 617 27.02 -10.66 21.76
C THR A 617 26.55 -10.68 20.32
N GLN A 618 27.45 -10.31 19.40
CA GLN A 618 27.15 -10.18 17.98
C GLN A 618 28.12 -11.02 17.13
N LYS A 619 27.68 -11.42 15.92
CA LYS A 619 28.60 -12.00 14.93
C LYS A 619 29.39 -10.89 14.24
N ILE A 620 30.73 -10.93 14.34
CA ILE A 620 31.64 -10.06 13.58
C ILE A 620 31.87 -10.63 12.18
N LYS A 621 32.01 -11.94 12.06
CA LYS A 621 32.04 -12.75 10.83
C LYS A 621 31.17 -14.01 11.06
N ALA A 622 30.98 -14.82 10.03
CA ALA A 622 30.12 -16.01 10.09
C ALA A 622 30.43 -16.93 11.30
N ALA A 623 31.73 -17.12 11.62
CA ALA A 623 32.19 -17.95 12.71
C ALA A 623 33.00 -17.18 13.76
N VAL A 624 32.87 -15.85 13.86
CA VAL A 624 33.59 -15.02 14.85
C VAL A 624 32.58 -14.23 15.67
N PHE A 625 32.60 -14.44 16.98
CA PHE A 625 31.71 -13.84 17.96
C PHE A 625 32.40 -12.75 18.73
N GLY A 626 31.83 -11.53 18.75
CA GLY A 626 32.31 -10.42 19.56
C GLY A 626 31.39 -10.20 20.76
N GLN A 627 32.01 -10.18 21.96
CA GLN A 627 31.34 -9.84 23.20
C GLN A 627 31.50 -8.34 23.45
N PHE A 628 30.47 -7.55 23.35
CA PHE A 628 30.44 -6.09 23.51
C PHE A 628 30.05 -5.71 24.94
N GLY A 629 30.80 -4.78 25.54
CA GLY A 629 30.57 -4.41 26.92
C GLY A 629 31.57 -3.40 27.47
N VAL A 630 31.77 -3.44 28.78
CA VAL A 630 32.63 -2.50 29.53
C VAL A 630 33.63 -3.24 30.44
N GLN A 631 34.88 -2.81 30.44
CA GLN A 631 35.85 -3.25 31.43
C GLN A 631 35.53 -2.60 32.79
N THR A 632 34.86 -3.33 33.68
CA THR A 632 34.33 -2.78 34.93
C THR A 632 35.35 -2.82 36.07
N SER A 633 36.41 -3.63 35.98
CA SER A 633 37.47 -3.69 36.99
C SER A 633 38.80 -4.15 36.38
N GLY A 634 39.86 -3.45 36.68
CA GLY A 634 41.20 -3.74 36.27
C GLY A 634 41.48 -3.61 34.77
N ARG A 635 42.29 -4.50 34.18
CA ARG A 635 42.61 -4.45 32.75
C ARG A 635 42.64 -5.84 32.14
N LEU A 636 42.37 -5.90 30.82
CA LEU A 636 42.38 -7.10 30.00
C LEU A 636 43.30 -6.91 28.79
N LYS A 637 44.13 -7.96 28.46
CA LYS A 637 45.06 -7.93 27.33
C LYS A 637 44.80 -9.05 26.35
N VAL A 638 45.16 -8.81 25.07
CA VAL A 638 45.23 -9.87 24.07
C VAL A 638 46.19 -10.98 24.56
N GLY A 639 45.70 -12.22 24.49
CA GLY A 639 46.43 -13.41 24.95
C GLY A 639 46.15 -13.82 26.39
N ASP A 640 45.44 -13.04 27.18
CA ASP A 640 45.04 -13.39 28.53
C ASP A 640 44.15 -14.63 28.55
N SER A 641 44.35 -15.51 29.55
CA SER A 641 43.43 -16.60 29.86
C SER A 641 42.29 -16.05 30.69
N VAL A 642 41.05 -16.34 30.24
CA VAL A 642 39.84 -15.79 30.82
C VAL A 642 38.80 -16.88 31.08
N THR A 643 37.97 -16.65 32.07
CA THR A 643 36.74 -17.43 32.30
C THR A 643 35.56 -16.62 31.79
N ALA A 644 34.87 -17.10 30.73
CA ALA A 644 33.69 -16.50 30.13
C ALA A 644 32.46 -17.16 30.73
N LYS A 645 31.51 -16.36 31.31
CA LYS A 645 30.34 -16.87 32.00
C LYS A 645 29.09 -16.07 31.56
N VAL A 646 28.08 -16.78 31.05
CA VAL A 646 26.78 -16.22 30.66
C VAL A 646 25.94 -15.92 31.91
N ASP A 647 25.09 -14.89 31.86
CA ASP A 647 24.04 -14.67 32.86
C ASP A 647 22.98 -15.76 32.74
N ASP A 648 22.90 -16.62 33.75
CA ASP A 648 22.01 -17.78 33.75
C ASP A 648 20.53 -17.42 33.78
N GLU A 649 20.14 -16.33 34.47
CA GLU A 649 18.74 -15.92 34.59
C GLU A 649 18.22 -15.39 33.25
N ILE A 650 18.99 -14.52 32.62
CA ILE A 650 18.68 -13.92 31.31
C ILE A 650 18.67 -14.99 30.21
N ARG A 651 19.69 -15.83 30.15
CA ARG A 651 19.75 -16.93 29.18
C ARG A 651 18.57 -17.91 29.35
N ASN A 652 18.21 -18.29 30.57
CA ASN A 652 17.08 -19.19 30.80
C ASN A 652 15.75 -18.54 30.40
N ALA A 653 15.61 -17.23 30.60
CA ALA A 653 14.42 -16.50 30.14
C ALA A 653 14.35 -16.43 28.59
N ASN A 654 15.48 -16.16 27.91
CA ASN A 654 15.57 -16.20 26.44
C ASN A 654 15.20 -17.60 25.91
N MET A 655 15.72 -18.67 26.51
CA MET A 655 15.45 -20.06 26.13
C MET A 655 13.97 -20.42 26.28
N ARG A 656 13.31 -19.98 27.36
CA ARG A 656 11.85 -20.18 27.57
C ARG A 656 11.04 -19.47 26.48
N ASN A 657 11.32 -18.20 26.25
CA ASN A 657 10.61 -17.41 25.24
C ASN A 657 10.86 -17.95 23.84
N HIS A 658 12.09 -18.36 23.51
CA HIS A 658 12.39 -18.93 22.19
C HIS A 658 11.70 -20.26 21.96
N SER A 659 11.72 -21.15 22.93
CA SER A 659 11.04 -22.45 22.85
C SER A 659 9.52 -22.27 22.74
N ALA A 660 8.95 -21.33 23.51
CA ALA A 660 7.53 -21.01 23.43
C ALA A 660 7.15 -20.43 22.05
N THR A 661 8.04 -19.69 21.38
CA THR A 661 7.80 -19.15 20.03
C THR A 661 7.53 -20.28 19.02
N HIS A 662 8.30 -21.37 19.06
CA HIS A 662 8.09 -22.53 18.19
C HIS A 662 6.76 -23.23 18.47
N LEU A 663 6.41 -23.43 19.76
CA LEU A 663 5.11 -23.99 20.12
C LEU A 663 3.95 -23.08 19.68
N MET A 664 4.11 -21.76 19.85
CA MET A 664 3.12 -20.76 19.41
C MET A 664 2.99 -20.76 17.88
N HIS A 665 4.09 -20.80 17.13
CA HIS A 665 4.06 -20.86 15.67
C HIS A 665 3.26 -22.05 15.17
N LYS A 666 3.53 -23.24 15.71
CA LYS A 666 2.76 -24.45 15.38
C LYS A 666 1.28 -24.32 15.74
N ALA A 667 0.97 -23.83 16.96
CA ALA A 667 -0.40 -23.63 17.40
C ALA A 667 -1.17 -22.62 16.52
N LEU A 668 -0.53 -21.53 16.11
CA LEU A 668 -1.10 -20.55 15.20
C LEU A 668 -1.42 -21.15 13.83
N ARG A 669 -0.53 -21.96 13.27
CA ARG A 669 -0.80 -22.68 12.02
C ARG A 669 -1.98 -23.66 12.14
N ASP A 670 -2.07 -24.34 13.27
CA ASP A 670 -3.15 -25.31 13.50
C ASP A 670 -4.52 -24.64 13.71
N VAL A 671 -4.56 -23.42 14.25
CA VAL A 671 -5.79 -22.68 14.54
C VAL A 671 -6.21 -21.80 13.38
N LEU A 672 -5.25 -21.07 12.78
CA LEU A 672 -5.52 -20.06 11.75
C LEU A 672 -5.35 -20.60 10.32
N GLY A 673 -4.58 -21.68 10.14
CA GLY A 673 -4.33 -22.31 8.85
C GLY A 673 -2.87 -22.30 8.41
N GLU A 674 -2.55 -23.13 7.42
CA GLU A 674 -1.18 -23.35 6.92
C GLU A 674 -0.51 -22.13 6.25
N HIS A 675 -1.29 -21.10 5.90
CA HIS A 675 -0.79 -19.85 5.33
C HIS A 675 -0.04 -18.98 6.35
N VAL A 676 -0.10 -19.32 7.64
CA VAL A 676 0.65 -18.63 8.69
C VAL A 676 2.13 -18.92 8.54
N GLU A 677 2.90 -17.89 8.19
CA GLU A 677 4.36 -17.92 8.05
C GLU A 677 4.99 -16.83 8.91
N GLN A 678 6.18 -17.08 9.42
CA GLN A 678 6.96 -16.06 10.11
C GLN A 678 7.37 -14.94 9.15
N LYS A 679 7.10 -13.70 9.55
CA LYS A 679 7.55 -12.48 8.86
C LYS A 679 8.60 -11.70 9.67
N GLY A 680 8.71 -12.01 10.95
CA GLY A 680 9.71 -11.47 11.86
C GLY A 680 9.63 -12.14 13.21
N SER A 681 10.74 -12.13 13.95
CA SER A 681 10.81 -12.65 15.32
C SER A 681 11.77 -11.80 16.13
N LEU A 682 11.44 -11.59 17.41
CA LEU A 682 12.36 -11.03 18.39
C LEU A 682 12.12 -11.75 19.72
N VAL A 683 13.16 -12.37 20.24
CA VAL A 683 13.12 -13.12 21.49
C VAL A 683 14.10 -12.47 22.46
N THR A 684 13.58 -11.98 23.57
CA THR A 684 14.33 -11.37 24.69
C THR A 684 14.02 -12.09 25.99
N ALA A 685 14.69 -11.71 27.07
CA ALA A 685 14.40 -12.24 28.40
C ALA A 685 13.00 -11.84 28.91
N GLU A 686 12.49 -10.70 28.49
CA GLU A 686 11.22 -10.14 28.91
C GLU A 686 10.05 -10.79 28.19
N SER A 687 10.17 -10.96 26.85
CA SER A 687 9.06 -11.41 26.01
C SER A 687 9.53 -12.01 24.70
N THR A 688 8.60 -12.63 23.97
CA THR A 688 8.74 -12.94 22.56
C THR A 688 7.76 -12.12 21.73
N ARG A 689 8.25 -11.60 20.60
CA ARG A 689 7.47 -10.92 19.58
C ARG A 689 7.55 -11.73 18.30
N PHE A 690 6.40 -12.07 17.74
CA PHE A 690 6.30 -12.92 16.58
C PHE A 690 5.37 -12.29 15.55
N ASP A 691 5.91 -11.95 14.39
CA ASP A 691 5.18 -11.34 13.29
C ASP A 691 4.82 -12.43 12.27
N ILE A 692 3.54 -12.55 11.94
CA ILE A 692 3.00 -13.62 11.08
C ILE A 692 2.25 -13.07 9.88
N SER A 693 2.25 -13.82 8.77
CA SER A 693 1.32 -13.60 7.67
C SER A 693 -0.09 -14.04 8.08
N HIS A 694 -0.99 -13.08 8.30
CA HIS A 694 -2.41 -13.36 8.50
C HIS A 694 -3.25 -12.16 8.09
N PRO A 695 -4.32 -12.38 7.29
CA PRO A 695 -5.06 -11.28 6.67
C PRO A 695 -6.02 -10.56 7.62
N GLN A 696 -6.45 -11.19 8.71
CA GLN A 696 -7.48 -10.68 9.63
C GLN A 696 -6.94 -10.46 11.04
N ALA A 697 -7.67 -9.76 11.89
CA ALA A 697 -7.40 -9.75 13.33
C ALA A 697 -7.63 -11.14 13.91
N VAL A 698 -6.72 -11.61 14.75
CA VAL A 698 -6.91 -12.88 15.48
C VAL A 698 -7.93 -12.64 16.58
N THR A 699 -9.00 -13.42 16.60
CA THR A 699 -10.08 -13.24 17.56
C THR A 699 -9.66 -13.66 18.98
N ALA A 700 -10.41 -13.19 19.99
CA ALA A 700 -10.14 -13.56 21.38
C ALA A 700 -10.26 -15.07 21.61
N GLU A 701 -11.19 -15.74 20.91
CA GLU A 701 -11.41 -17.17 20.96
C GLU A 701 -10.23 -17.94 20.32
N GLU A 702 -9.71 -17.47 19.18
CA GLU A 702 -8.52 -18.05 18.54
C GLU A 702 -7.27 -17.87 19.39
N ILE A 703 -7.07 -16.69 19.99
CA ILE A 703 -5.98 -16.44 20.94
C ILE A 703 -6.06 -17.41 22.14
N ALA A 704 -7.25 -17.56 22.73
CA ALA A 704 -7.46 -18.47 23.84
C ALA A 704 -7.17 -19.93 23.45
N GLU A 705 -7.53 -20.36 22.25
CA GLU A 705 -7.25 -21.70 21.74
C GLU A 705 -5.75 -21.91 21.47
N VAL A 706 -5.03 -20.91 20.92
CA VAL A 706 -3.57 -20.94 20.76
C VAL A 706 -2.88 -21.06 22.13
N GLU A 707 -3.27 -20.24 23.11
CA GLU A 707 -2.73 -20.31 24.46
C GLU A 707 -2.97 -21.67 25.11
N ARG A 708 -4.18 -22.24 24.96
CA ARG A 708 -4.53 -23.55 25.49
C ARG A 708 -3.61 -24.64 24.91
N ARG A 709 -3.42 -24.68 23.58
CA ARG A 709 -2.56 -25.68 22.89
C ARG A 709 -1.10 -25.54 23.29
N VAL A 710 -0.57 -24.32 23.37
CA VAL A 710 0.80 -24.09 23.80
C VAL A 710 1.02 -24.56 25.24
N ASN A 711 0.10 -24.19 26.17
CA ASN A 711 0.22 -24.60 27.56
C ASN A 711 0.01 -26.12 27.73
N GLU A 712 -0.82 -26.80 26.93
CA GLU A 712 -0.90 -28.25 26.90
C GLU A 712 0.43 -28.91 26.48
N ALA A 713 1.08 -28.38 25.42
CA ALA A 713 2.41 -28.86 25.00
C ALA A 713 3.48 -28.63 26.08
N ILE A 714 3.39 -27.53 26.82
CA ILE A 714 4.25 -27.25 27.97
C ILE A 714 4.00 -28.26 29.08
N LEU A 715 2.76 -28.48 29.44
CA LEU A 715 2.36 -29.41 30.52
C LEU A 715 2.68 -30.88 30.20
N ALA A 716 2.74 -31.25 28.91
CA ALA A 716 3.17 -32.57 28.47
C ALA A 716 4.62 -32.87 28.84
N ASN A 717 5.43 -31.82 29.09
CA ASN A 717 6.80 -31.90 29.59
C ASN A 717 7.69 -32.88 28.80
N VAL A 718 7.60 -32.81 27.45
CA VAL A 718 8.39 -33.66 26.55
C VAL A 718 9.82 -33.14 26.40
N ALA A 719 10.76 -34.04 26.08
CA ALA A 719 12.15 -33.66 25.80
C ALA A 719 12.24 -32.80 24.53
N VAL A 720 13.11 -31.79 24.59
CA VAL A 720 13.47 -30.95 23.46
C VAL A 720 14.79 -31.45 22.90
N ASN A 721 14.76 -32.05 21.72
CA ASN A 721 15.91 -32.67 21.08
C ASN A 721 16.39 -31.79 19.92
N ALA A 722 17.71 -31.64 19.80
CA ALA A 722 18.34 -30.95 18.68
C ALA A 722 19.37 -31.86 18.02
N ALA A 723 19.34 -32.01 16.71
CA ALA A 723 20.29 -32.80 15.93
C ALA A 723 20.82 -31.98 14.75
N ILE A 724 22.10 -32.13 14.45
CA ILE A 724 22.72 -31.60 13.23
C ILE A 724 22.65 -32.69 12.18
N MET A 725 22.15 -32.35 11.01
CA MET A 725 22.00 -33.26 9.87
C MET A 725 22.10 -32.54 8.53
N SER A 726 22.22 -33.28 7.43
CA SER A 726 22.19 -32.70 6.09
C SER A 726 20.84 -32.03 5.80
N MET A 727 20.81 -31.02 4.92
CA MET A 727 19.57 -30.37 4.50
C MET A 727 18.59 -31.38 3.89
N GLU A 728 19.10 -32.38 3.13
CA GLU A 728 18.28 -33.43 2.52
C GLU A 728 17.58 -34.30 3.59
N ASP A 729 18.28 -34.66 4.66
CA ASP A 729 17.69 -35.44 5.75
C ASP A 729 16.74 -34.61 6.59
N ALA A 730 17.03 -33.33 6.81
CA ALA A 730 16.14 -32.42 7.49
C ALA A 730 14.77 -32.29 6.75
N GLN A 731 14.78 -32.20 5.44
CA GLN A 731 13.56 -32.19 4.64
C GLN A 731 12.72 -33.46 4.81
N LYS A 732 13.37 -34.63 4.91
CA LYS A 732 12.68 -35.93 5.14
C LYS A 732 11.99 -36.01 6.52
N THR A 733 12.45 -35.22 7.51
CA THR A 733 11.80 -35.14 8.83
C THR A 733 10.48 -34.35 8.82
N GLY A 734 10.20 -33.61 7.74
CA GLY A 734 9.08 -32.68 7.68
C GLY A 734 9.32 -31.40 8.50
N ALA A 735 10.59 -31.09 8.81
CA ALA A 735 10.93 -29.91 9.57
C ALA A 735 10.49 -28.62 8.87
N MET A 736 9.87 -27.72 9.62
CA MET A 736 9.45 -26.42 9.13
C MET A 736 10.69 -25.56 8.87
N MET A 737 10.77 -24.98 7.67
CA MET A 737 11.85 -24.11 7.23
C MET A 737 11.33 -22.68 7.09
N LEU A 738 12.12 -21.68 7.49
CA LEU A 738 11.76 -20.28 7.31
C LEU A 738 12.02 -19.86 5.87
N PHE A 739 11.03 -19.26 5.25
CA PHE A 739 11.14 -18.79 3.87
C PHE A 739 12.12 -17.60 3.78
N GLY A 740 13.13 -17.70 2.91
CA GLY A 740 14.09 -16.62 2.65
C GLY A 740 15.37 -16.64 3.47
N GLU A 741 15.55 -17.61 4.38
CA GLU A 741 16.84 -17.82 5.05
C GLU A 741 17.77 -18.71 4.18
N LYS A 742 19.06 -18.34 4.15
CA LYS A 742 20.10 -19.15 3.51
C LYS A 742 20.61 -20.17 4.51
N TYR A 743 20.25 -21.42 4.31
CA TYR A 743 20.78 -22.54 5.09
C TYR A 743 22.04 -23.11 4.45
N GLY A 744 22.99 -23.58 5.25
CA GLY A 744 24.17 -24.34 4.79
C GLY A 744 23.80 -25.78 4.44
N ASP A 745 24.81 -26.56 4.03
CA ASP A 745 24.65 -28.00 3.73
C ASP A 745 24.28 -28.82 4.97
N GLU A 746 24.68 -28.37 6.16
CA GLU A 746 24.32 -28.92 7.47
C GLU A 746 23.42 -27.93 8.23
N VAL A 747 22.34 -28.45 8.80
CA VAL A 747 21.33 -27.68 9.54
C VAL A 747 21.02 -28.32 10.90
N ARG A 748 20.64 -27.48 11.87
CA ARG A 748 20.22 -27.93 13.18
C ARG A 748 18.70 -28.04 13.21
N VAL A 749 18.19 -29.29 13.36
CA VAL A 749 16.77 -29.60 13.49
C VAL A 749 16.41 -29.69 14.96
N LEU A 750 15.43 -28.88 15.37
CA LEU A 750 14.87 -28.87 16.72
C LEU A 750 13.55 -29.62 16.73
N GLN A 751 13.39 -30.58 17.64
CA GLN A 751 12.17 -31.36 17.79
C GLN A 751 11.63 -31.27 19.23
N MET A 752 10.37 -30.87 19.37
CA MET A 752 9.65 -30.78 20.64
C MET A 752 8.54 -31.84 20.69
N GLY A 753 8.94 -33.09 20.99
CA GLY A 753 8.05 -34.25 20.92
C GLY A 753 7.45 -34.42 19.53
N GLY A 754 6.13 -34.71 19.45
CA GLY A 754 5.37 -34.76 18.20
C GLY A 754 4.67 -33.43 17.84
N PHE A 755 4.87 -32.37 18.61
CA PHE A 755 4.15 -31.12 18.44
C PHE A 755 4.80 -30.19 17.40
N SER A 756 6.09 -29.90 17.52
CA SER A 756 6.84 -29.05 16.58
C SER A 756 8.16 -29.66 16.16
N THR A 757 8.51 -29.54 14.87
CA THR A 757 9.83 -29.87 14.30
C THR A 757 10.23 -28.76 13.37
N GLU A 758 11.33 -28.02 13.67
CA GLU A 758 11.73 -26.81 12.95
C GLU A 758 13.25 -26.70 12.80
N LEU A 759 13.72 -26.00 11.78
CA LEU A 759 15.13 -25.63 11.66
C LEU A 759 15.42 -24.44 12.58
N CYS A 760 16.28 -24.62 13.59
CA CYS A 760 16.62 -23.54 14.50
C CYS A 760 18.02 -23.65 15.10
N GLY A 761 18.83 -22.57 14.97
CA GLY A 761 20.15 -22.42 15.57
C GLY A 761 20.15 -21.79 16.95
N GLY A 762 18.99 -21.41 17.50
CA GLY A 762 18.89 -20.73 18.80
C GLY A 762 19.11 -21.63 20.02
N THR A 763 19.05 -21.04 21.21
CA THR A 763 19.15 -21.75 22.48
C THR A 763 17.75 -22.07 23.00
N HIS A 764 17.54 -23.30 23.52
CA HIS A 764 16.25 -23.81 23.94
C HIS A 764 16.30 -24.49 25.29
N VAL A 765 15.10 -24.64 25.90
CA VAL A 765 14.93 -25.42 27.14
C VAL A 765 15.18 -26.91 26.89
N SER A 766 15.49 -27.66 27.94
CA SER A 766 15.74 -29.10 27.83
C SER A 766 14.43 -29.90 27.74
N ARG A 767 13.35 -29.39 28.33
CA ARG A 767 12.02 -29.98 28.32
C ARG A 767 10.98 -28.87 28.15
N THR A 768 9.87 -29.18 27.49
CA THR A 768 8.80 -28.16 27.28
C THR A 768 8.25 -27.63 28.62
N GLY A 769 8.23 -28.42 29.68
CA GLY A 769 7.81 -27.97 31.02
C GLY A 769 8.68 -26.89 31.64
N ASP A 770 9.94 -26.74 31.23
CA ASP A 770 10.86 -25.69 31.70
C ASP A 770 10.42 -24.29 31.26
N ILE A 771 9.53 -24.18 30.25
CA ILE A 771 8.96 -22.92 29.77
C ILE A 771 8.08 -22.27 30.86
N GLY A 772 7.34 -23.07 31.63
CA GLY A 772 6.37 -22.61 32.60
C GLY A 772 5.09 -22.06 31.94
N LEU A 773 4.41 -21.13 32.61
CA LEU A 773 3.19 -20.52 32.06
C LEU A 773 3.50 -19.70 30.80
N PHE A 774 2.69 -19.87 29.76
CA PHE A 774 2.72 -19.08 28.53
C PHE A 774 1.46 -18.19 28.45
N LYS A 775 1.62 -16.92 28.11
CA LYS A 775 0.52 -15.96 27.95
C LYS A 775 0.77 -15.01 26.78
N ILE A 776 -0.19 -14.87 25.88
CA ILE A 776 -0.23 -13.82 24.86
C ILE A 776 -0.73 -12.53 25.52
N ILE A 777 0.03 -11.44 25.40
CA ILE A 777 -0.27 -10.16 26.03
C ILE A 777 -0.76 -9.11 25.04
N SER A 778 -0.41 -9.24 23.77
CA SER A 778 -0.90 -8.35 22.71
C SER A 778 -1.01 -9.06 21.36
N GLU A 779 -1.95 -8.57 20.54
CA GLU A 779 -2.15 -8.92 19.15
C GLU A 779 -2.55 -7.69 18.38
N GLY A 780 -1.91 -7.43 17.22
CA GLY A 780 -2.22 -6.26 16.41
C GLY A 780 -1.62 -6.29 15.01
N GLY A 781 -2.24 -5.53 14.08
CA GLY A 781 -1.71 -5.34 12.74
C GLY A 781 -0.54 -4.37 12.73
N ILE A 782 0.58 -4.75 12.12
CA ILE A 782 1.75 -3.87 11.94
C ILE A 782 1.96 -3.47 10.48
N ALA A 783 1.46 -4.29 9.57
CA ALA A 783 1.44 -4.04 8.14
C ALA A 783 0.25 -4.76 7.52
N ALA A 784 -0.06 -4.45 6.27
CA ALA A 784 -1.15 -5.15 5.61
C ALA A 784 -0.82 -6.63 5.42
N GLY A 785 -1.67 -7.50 5.98
CA GLY A 785 -1.47 -8.94 5.98
C GLY A 785 -0.39 -9.43 6.93
N VAL A 786 0.15 -8.58 7.82
CA VAL A 786 1.09 -8.98 8.87
C VAL A 786 0.54 -8.62 10.25
N ARG A 787 0.45 -9.62 11.10
CA ARG A 787 -0.02 -9.52 12.48
C ARG A 787 1.14 -9.75 13.43
N ARG A 788 1.24 -8.93 14.46
CA ARG A 788 2.21 -9.08 15.54
C ARG A 788 1.55 -9.69 16.74
N ILE A 789 2.17 -10.71 17.29
CA ILE A 789 1.77 -11.35 18.54
C ILE A 789 2.93 -11.20 19.53
N GLU A 790 2.62 -10.70 20.73
CA GLU A 790 3.58 -10.61 21.82
C GLU A 790 3.14 -11.54 22.95
N ALA A 791 4.09 -12.32 23.44
CA ALA A 791 3.84 -13.30 24.49
C ALA A 791 4.97 -13.34 25.53
N ILE A 792 4.64 -13.82 26.70
CA ILE A 792 5.54 -13.93 27.84
C ILE A 792 5.46 -15.34 28.45
N THR A 793 6.55 -15.74 29.11
CA THR A 793 6.67 -17.07 29.72
C THR A 793 7.13 -17.04 31.18
N GLY A 794 6.96 -18.15 31.87
CA GLY A 794 7.51 -18.41 33.20
C GLY A 794 7.17 -17.34 34.22
N LEU A 795 8.21 -16.78 34.87
CA LEU A 795 8.03 -15.77 35.93
C LEU A 795 7.44 -14.45 35.42
N ASN A 796 7.70 -14.06 34.16
CA ASN A 796 7.10 -12.86 33.57
C ASN A 796 5.58 -13.05 33.38
N ALA A 797 5.15 -14.23 32.99
CA ALA A 797 3.72 -14.55 32.88
C ALA A 797 3.05 -14.59 34.27
N LEU A 798 3.74 -15.11 35.30
CA LEU A 798 3.25 -15.06 36.68
C LEU A 798 3.12 -13.62 37.19
N LYS A 799 4.13 -12.81 37.00
CA LYS A 799 4.11 -11.37 37.38
C LYS A 799 2.95 -10.64 36.72
N TRP A 800 2.75 -10.85 35.41
CA TRP A 800 1.62 -10.29 34.68
C TRP A 800 0.28 -10.71 35.29
N ALA A 801 0.09 -12.00 35.60
CA ALA A 801 -1.13 -12.48 36.23
C ALA A 801 -1.38 -11.83 37.61
N GLN A 802 -0.34 -11.67 38.44
CA GLN A 802 -0.42 -11.00 39.74
C GLN A 802 -0.78 -9.50 39.60
N GLU A 803 -0.26 -8.83 38.54
CA GLU A 803 -0.61 -7.43 38.26
C GLU A 803 -2.09 -7.31 37.83
N GLN A 804 -2.63 -8.26 37.04
CA GLN A 804 -4.05 -8.29 36.70
C GLN A 804 -4.91 -8.53 37.93
N GLU A 805 -4.53 -9.48 38.81
CA GLU A 805 -5.24 -9.75 40.07
C GLU A 805 -5.26 -8.50 40.99
N ARG A 806 -4.11 -7.77 41.04
CA ARG A 806 -4.06 -6.53 41.86
C ARG A 806 -4.98 -5.47 41.28
N LEU A 807 -4.95 -5.27 39.94
CA LEU A 807 -5.84 -4.33 39.28
C LEU A 807 -7.32 -4.62 39.54
N VAL A 808 -7.72 -5.91 39.49
CA VAL A 808 -9.10 -6.31 39.83
C VAL A 808 -9.42 -5.99 41.28
N LYS A 809 -8.50 -6.22 42.22
CA LYS A 809 -8.68 -5.88 43.64
C LYS A 809 -8.84 -4.36 43.85
N ASP A 810 -8.01 -3.57 43.15
CA ASP A 810 -8.10 -2.12 43.25
C ASP A 810 -9.43 -1.60 42.67
N ILE A 811 -9.95 -2.19 41.58
CA ILE A 811 -11.26 -1.86 41.00
C ILE A 811 -12.40 -2.25 41.97
N ILE A 812 -12.30 -3.41 42.62
CA ILE A 812 -13.26 -3.83 43.64
C ILE A 812 -13.31 -2.82 44.80
N ALA A 813 -12.13 -2.38 45.26
CA ALA A 813 -12.02 -1.42 46.36
C ALA A 813 -12.64 -0.07 45.94
N GLU A 814 -12.29 0.47 44.79
CA GLU A 814 -12.77 1.78 44.31
C GLU A 814 -14.28 1.77 44.04
N THR A 815 -14.80 0.71 43.43
CA THR A 815 -16.25 0.57 43.16
C THR A 815 -17.07 0.17 44.38
N LYS A 816 -16.39 -0.19 45.48
CA LYS A 816 -17.05 -0.75 46.68
C LYS A 816 -17.92 -1.96 46.35
N ALA A 817 -17.48 -2.79 45.40
CA ALA A 817 -18.12 -4.04 45.09
C ALA A 817 -17.82 -5.08 46.20
N GLN A 818 -18.71 -6.03 46.41
CA GLN A 818 -18.49 -7.09 47.45
C GLN A 818 -17.66 -8.24 46.84
N THR A 819 -17.83 -8.50 45.56
CA THR A 819 -17.13 -9.55 44.84
C THR A 819 -16.75 -9.07 43.45
N GLU A 820 -15.84 -9.76 42.78
CA GLU A 820 -15.47 -9.52 41.35
C GLU A 820 -16.69 -9.51 40.42
N LYS A 821 -17.67 -10.38 40.68
CA LYS A 821 -18.91 -10.50 39.89
C LYS A 821 -19.79 -9.26 39.97
N ASP A 822 -19.69 -8.50 41.07
CA ASP A 822 -20.50 -7.30 41.31
C ASP A 822 -19.87 -6.04 40.66
N VAL A 823 -18.62 -6.08 40.29
CA VAL A 823 -17.85 -4.91 39.77
C VAL A 823 -18.54 -4.29 38.56
N LEU A 824 -18.88 -5.12 37.56
CA LEU A 824 -19.52 -4.63 36.33
C LEU A 824 -20.87 -3.96 36.61
N ALA A 825 -21.69 -4.61 37.48
CA ALA A 825 -22.99 -4.05 37.89
C ALA A 825 -22.83 -2.69 38.62
N LYS A 826 -21.81 -2.56 39.48
CA LYS A 826 -21.49 -1.30 40.18
C LYS A 826 -21.06 -0.21 39.23
N ILE A 827 -20.19 -0.50 38.27
CA ILE A 827 -19.72 0.47 37.22
C ILE A 827 -20.93 0.91 36.39
N GLN A 828 -21.78 -0.01 35.95
CA GLN A 828 -22.98 0.31 35.15
C GLN A 828 -23.97 1.18 35.97
N ALA A 829 -24.19 0.85 37.25
CA ALA A 829 -25.03 1.66 38.12
C ALA A 829 -24.46 3.08 38.33
N GLY A 830 -23.15 3.21 38.56
CA GLY A 830 -22.48 4.50 38.68
C GLY A 830 -22.60 5.36 37.42
N ALA A 831 -22.39 4.76 36.25
CA ALA A 831 -22.55 5.45 34.94
C ALA A 831 -24.02 5.89 34.71
N ALA A 832 -25.00 5.06 35.08
CA ALA A 832 -26.41 5.41 34.98
C ALA A 832 -26.78 6.56 35.95
N GLN A 833 -26.23 6.54 37.16
CA GLN A 833 -26.44 7.59 38.15
C GLN A 833 -25.78 8.92 37.70
N ALA A 834 -24.57 8.89 37.17
CA ALA A 834 -23.90 10.08 36.61
C ALA A 834 -24.75 10.73 35.50
N LYS A 835 -25.24 9.94 34.55
CA LYS A 835 -26.13 10.43 33.49
C LYS A 835 -27.46 10.99 33.99
N ALA A 836 -28.03 10.40 35.07
CA ALA A 836 -29.24 10.92 35.69
C ALA A 836 -28.98 12.27 36.39
N LEU A 837 -27.86 12.40 37.13
CA LEU A 837 -27.45 13.64 37.82
C LEU A 837 -27.15 14.76 36.80
N GLU A 838 -26.49 14.47 35.67
CA GLU A 838 -26.28 15.44 34.59
C GLU A 838 -27.61 16.00 34.07
N LYS A 839 -28.60 15.12 33.87
CA LYS A 839 -29.94 15.52 33.42
C LYS A 839 -30.68 16.34 34.46
N GLU A 840 -30.59 15.98 35.75
CA GLU A 840 -31.16 16.79 36.87
C GLU A 840 -30.49 18.14 37.00
N LEU A 841 -29.16 18.19 36.86
CA LEU A 841 -28.40 19.46 36.90
C LEU A 841 -28.82 20.37 35.74
N ALA A 842 -28.94 19.81 34.52
CA ALA A 842 -29.40 20.56 33.36
C ALA A 842 -30.82 21.12 33.59
N ARG A 843 -31.72 20.31 34.15
CA ARG A 843 -33.09 20.72 34.49
C ARG A 843 -33.10 21.84 35.57
N ALA A 844 -32.33 21.68 36.65
CA ALA A 844 -32.26 22.64 37.72
C ALA A 844 -31.69 23.99 37.21
N LYS A 845 -30.68 23.95 36.32
CA LYS A 845 -30.15 25.16 35.67
C LYS A 845 -31.19 25.86 34.80
N ALA A 846 -31.98 25.08 34.03
CA ALA A 846 -33.07 25.63 33.22
C ALA A 846 -34.16 26.29 34.08
N GLU A 847 -34.58 25.65 35.15
CA GLU A 847 -35.57 26.21 36.12
C GLU A 847 -35.07 27.52 36.77
N LEU A 848 -33.81 27.56 37.21
CA LEU A 848 -33.17 28.77 37.73
C LEU A 848 -33.14 29.90 36.70
N ALA A 849 -32.80 29.57 35.44
CA ALA A 849 -32.77 30.53 34.36
C ALA A 849 -34.15 31.12 34.03
N VAL A 850 -35.21 30.28 34.06
CA VAL A 850 -36.60 30.75 33.86
C VAL A 850 -37.04 31.69 35.01
N HIS A 851 -36.70 31.37 36.26
CA HIS A 851 -36.97 32.26 37.42
C HIS A 851 -36.22 33.60 37.33
N ALA A 852 -34.96 33.59 36.89
CA ALA A 852 -34.18 34.81 36.65
C ALA A 852 -34.80 35.62 35.51
N GLY A 853 -35.30 34.97 34.45
CA GLY A 853 -35.98 35.59 33.34
C GLY A 853 -37.28 36.32 33.68
N ALA A 854 -38.10 35.75 34.56
CA ALA A 854 -39.40 36.36 34.95
C ALA A 854 -39.21 37.74 35.57
N LYS A 855 -38.15 37.98 36.32
CA LYS A 855 -37.85 39.30 36.92
C LYS A 855 -37.42 40.33 35.86
N LEU A 856 -36.87 39.92 34.74
CA LEU A 856 -36.42 40.82 33.65
C LEU A 856 -37.53 41.53 32.94
N LEU A 857 -38.78 40.97 32.95
CA LEU A 857 -39.92 41.59 32.29
C LEU A 857 -40.51 42.74 33.17
N ASP A 858 -40.37 42.64 34.49
CA ASP A 858 -40.75 43.73 35.43
C ASP A 858 -39.80 44.92 35.32
N ASP A 859 -38.53 44.68 35.04
CA ASP A 859 -37.48 45.69 34.84
C ASP A 859 -37.38 46.14 33.37
N ALA A 860 -38.31 45.72 32.48
CA ALA A 860 -38.29 46.07 31.06
C ALA A 860 -38.42 47.55 30.81
N LYS A 861 -37.63 48.15 29.92
CA LYS A 861 -37.65 49.53 29.55
C LYS A 861 -38.84 49.83 28.64
N ASP A 862 -39.65 50.80 29.05
CA ASP A 862 -40.82 51.21 28.26
C ASP A 862 -40.40 52.15 27.13
N LEU A 863 -40.67 51.77 25.87
CA LEU A 863 -40.40 52.51 24.66
C LEU A 863 -41.73 53.09 24.06
N GLY A 864 -42.80 53.18 24.84
CA GLY A 864 -44.11 53.64 24.46
C GLY A 864 -44.92 52.59 23.67
N SER A 865 -44.47 52.15 22.53
CA SER A 865 -45.18 51.15 21.72
C SER A 865 -44.62 49.71 21.92
N ALA A 866 -43.51 49.57 22.69
CA ALA A 866 -42.89 48.30 23.00
C ALA A 866 -42.18 48.35 24.34
N LYS A 867 -41.98 47.15 24.96
CA LYS A 867 -41.15 46.96 26.17
C LYS A 867 -39.85 46.25 25.75
N LEU A 868 -38.70 46.82 26.06
CA LEU A 868 -37.40 46.30 25.75
C LEU A 868 -36.79 45.61 26.99
N VAL A 869 -36.38 44.35 26.81
CA VAL A 869 -35.52 43.63 27.71
C VAL A 869 -34.18 43.36 26.98
N ALA A 870 -33.13 44.03 27.46
CA ALA A 870 -31.76 43.81 26.97
C ALA A 870 -30.86 43.52 28.17
N ALA A 871 -30.42 42.28 28.35
CA ALA A 871 -29.69 41.88 29.55
C ALA A 871 -28.69 40.74 29.28
N GLN A 872 -27.61 40.72 30.06
CA GLN A 872 -26.72 39.61 30.18
C GLN A 872 -27.15 38.72 31.34
N ILE A 873 -27.27 37.39 31.08
CA ILE A 873 -27.65 36.42 32.12
C ILE A 873 -26.73 35.21 32.08
N GLU A 874 -26.66 34.47 33.18
CA GLU A 874 -25.96 33.17 33.23
C GLU A 874 -26.91 32.06 32.73
N ALA A 875 -26.74 31.66 31.49
CA ALA A 875 -27.55 30.64 30.85
C ALA A 875 -26.79 30.01 29.68
N ASP A 876 -27.10 28.77 29.33
CA ASP A 876 -26.63 28.19 28.06
C ASP A 876 -27.54 28.64 26.90
N ALA A 877 -27.14 28.29 25.65
CA ALA A 877 -27.87 28.73 24.46
C ALA A 877 -29.31 28.16 24.39
N ALA A 878 -29.57 26.99 24.98
CA ALA A 878 -30.89 26.39 25.05
C ALA A 878 -31.78 27.11 26.05
N ALA A 879 -31.26 27.39 27.23
CA ALA A 879 -31.96 28.15 28.28
C ALA A 879 -32.25 29.59 27.83
N LEU A 880 -31.30 30.28 27.16
CA LEU A 880 -31.55 31.60 26.57
C LEU A 880 -32.79 31.59 25.65
N ARG A 881 -32.89 30.54 24.80
CA ARG A 881 -34.02 30.40 23.87
C ARG A 881 -35.35 30.23 24.63
N GLU A 882 -35.37 29.39 25.65
CA GLU A 882 -36.58 29.14 26.45
C GLU A 882 -37.02 30.40 27.18
N ILE A 883 -36.11 31.13 27.78
CA ILE A 883 -36.40 32.39 28.49
C ILE A 883 -36.97 33.43 27.50
N VAL A 884 -36.30 33.65 26.38
CA VAL A 884 -36.77 34.61 25.36
C VAL A 884 -38.15 34.21 24.81
N THR A 885 -38.44 32.94 24.63
CA THR A 885 -39.72 32.42 24.17
C THR A 885 -40.81 32.65 25.28
N ASP A 886 -40.48 32.40 26.54
CA ASP A 886 -41.39 32.67 27.69
C ASP A 886 -41.72 34.17 27.83
N LEU A 887 -40.68 35.04 27.80
CA LEU A 887 -40.88 36.49 27.92
C LEU A 887 -41.72 37.09 26.78
N THR A 888 -41.43 36.67 25.52
CA THR A 888 -42.25 37.12 24.36
C THR A 888 -43.66 36.53 24.31
N GLY A 889 -43.88 35.36 24.95
CA GLY A 889 -45.21 34.77 25.14
C GLY A 889 -46.05 35.44 26.22
N LYS A 890 -45.43 36.03 27.23
CA LYS A 890 -46.09 36.69 28.37
C LYS A 890 -46.52 38.15 28.10
N SER A 891 -45.93 38.81 27.09
CA SER A 891 -46.24 40.18 26.73
C SER A 891 -46.38 40.33 25.21
N GLU A 892 -47.47 40.93 24.76
CA GLU A 892 -47.75 41.25 23.34
C GLU A 892 -46.86 42.40 22.81
N GLN A 893 -46.15 43.08 23.68
CA GLN A 893 -45.32 44.27 23.34
C GLN A 893 -43.83 44.06 23.69
N ALA A 894 -43.37 42.81 23.87
CA ALA A 894 -42.00 42.56 24.24
C ALA A 894 -41.04 42.46 23.04
N ILE A 895 -39.89 43.15 23.18
CA ILE A 895 -38.71 42.95 22.37
C ILE A 895 -37.61 42.57 23.35
N VAL A 896 -37.04 41.37 23.15
CA VAL A 896 -36.09 40.77 24.07
C VAL A 896 -34.79 40.49 23.34
N LEU A 897 -33.65 40.89 23.94
CA LEU A 897 -32.32 40.45 23.55
C LEU A 897 -31.58 40.00 24.81
N LEU A 898 -31.27 38.71 24.92
CA LEU A 898 -30.47 38.17 25.99
C LEU A 898 -29.11 37.71 25.48
N ALA A 899 -28.08 38.02 26.27
CA ALA A 899 -26.70 37.56 26.05
C ALA A 899 -26.26 36.65 27.20
N ALA A 900 -25.50 35.62 26.90
CA ALA A 900 -24.78 34.82 27.88
C ALA A 900 -23.34 34.61 27.46
N VAL A 901 -22.44 34.51 28.44
CA VAL A 901 -21.03 34.23 28.22
C VAL A 901 -20.68 32.88 28.85
N ASN A 902 -20.27 31.91 28.01
CA ASN A 902 -19.85 30.58 28.46
C ASN A 902 -18.55 30.22 27.79
N ASP A 903 -17.54 29.77 28.54
CA ASP A 903 -16.24 29.31 28.03
C ASP A 903 -15.56 30.30 27.05
N GLY A 904 -15.70 31.62 27.37
CA GLY A 904 -15.10 32.69 26.56
C GLY A 904 -15.83 32.99 25.24
N LYS A 905 -17.03 32.42 25.02
CA LYS A 905 -17.88 32.67 23.86
C LYS A 905 -19.19 33.35 24.26
N VAL A 906 -19.65 34.23 23.41
CA VAL A 906 -20.93 34.95 23.59
C VAL A 906 -22.02 34.17 22.87
N SER A 907 -23.12 33.88 23.56
CA SER A 907 -24.37 33.37 23.00
C SER A 907 -25.45 34.43 23.08
N LEU A 908 -26.14 34.74 21.98
CA LEU A 908 -27.19 35.73 21.86
C LEU A 908 -28.50 35.06 21.47
N CYS A 909 -29.59 35.51 22.05
CA CYS A 909 -30.94 35.14 21.66
C CYS A 909 -31.85 36.37 21.63
N ALA A 910 -32.49 36.64 20.49
CA ALA A 910 -33.46 37.74 20.34
C ALA A 910 -34.85 37.16 20.08
N GLY A 911 -35.82 37.80 20.68
CA GLY A 911 -37.24 37.50 20.49
C GLY A 911 -38.07 38.77 20.33
N VAL A 912 -39.12 38.71 19.52
CA VAL A 912 -40.07 39.81 19.26
C VAL A 912 -41.47 39.24 19.29
N SER A 913 -42.37 39.85 20.11
CA SER A 913 -43.75 39.45 20.17
C SER A 913 -44.45 39.64 18.84
N LYS A 914 -45.35 38.71 18.46
CA LYS A 914 -45.96 38.64 17.12
C LYS A 914 -46.50 39.98 16.57
N PRO A 915 -47.23 40.82 17.36
CA PRO A 915 -47.71 42.09 16.89
C PRO A 915 -46.63 43.07 16.44
N LEU A 916 -45.41 42.94 16.98
CA LEU A 916 -44.28 43.82 16.69
C LEU A 916 -43.38 43.37 15.56
N THR A 917 -43.53 42.12 15.08
CA THR A 917 -42.65 41.55 14.05
C THR A 917 -42.71 42.26 12.68
N GLY A 918 -43.79 43.01 12.41
CA GLY A 918 -43.92 43.86 11.23
C GLY A 918 -43.02 45.10 11.25
N LYS A 919 -42.62 45.58 12.45
CA LYS A 919 -41.74 46.75 12.65
C LYS A 919 -40.30 46.31 13.01
N VAL A 920 -40.12 45.40 13.93
CA VAL A 920 -38.86 44.89 14.40
C VAL A 920 -38.80 43.35 14.20
N LYS A 921 -37.79 42.83 13.52
CA LYS A 921 -37.58 41.40 13.38
C LYS A 921 -36.48 40.92 14.29
N ALA A 922 -36.69 39.79 15.00
CA ALA A 922 -35.70 39.20 15.89
C ALA A 922 -34.39 38.83 15.14
N GLY A 923 -34.52 38.39 13.86
CA GLY A 923 -33.38 38.10 13.00
C GLY A 923 -32.47 39.29 12.72
N ASP A 924 -33.09 40.51 12.52
CA ASP A 924 -32.33 41.73 12.29
C ASP A 924 -31.72 42.25 13.59
N LEU A 925 -32.45 42.12 14.71
CA LEU A 925 -31.95 42.49 16.04
C LEU A 925 -30.73 41.64 16.46
N VAL A 926 -30.82 40.32 16.31
CA VAL A 926 -29.71 39.44 16.72
C VAL A 926 -28.51 39.59 15.76
N LYS A 927 -28.73 39.93 14.51
CA LYS A 927 -27.66 40.24 13.55
C LYS A 927 -26.93 41.50 13.93
N PHE A 928 -27.64 42.57 14.27
CA PHE A 928 -27.08 43.84 14.73
C PHE A 928 -26.25 43.66 16.02
N ALA A 929 -26.75 42.85 16.97
CA ALA A 929 -26.05 42.54 18.19
C ALA A 929 -24.81 41.67 17.96
N ALA A 930 -24.92 40.63 17.11
CA ALA A 930 -23.84 39.70 16.83
C ALA A 930 -22.62 40.37 16.13
N GLU A 931 -22.88 41.32 15.23
CA GLU A 931 -21.82 42.06 14.54
C GLU A 931 -20.93 42.85 15.49
N GLN A 932 -21.46 43.30 16.62
CA GLN A 932 -20.74 44.07 17.63
C GLN A 932 -19.89 43.20 18.57
N VAL A 933 -20.19 41.94 18.71
CA VAL A 933 -19.46 40.95 19.54
C VAL A 933 -18.62 40.01 18.67
N GLY A 934 -18.28 40.41 17.43
CA GLY A 934 -17.43 39.62 16.53
C GLY A 934 -18.08 38.33 16.05
N GLY A 935 -19.39 38.32 15.86
CA GLY A 935 -20.17 37.15 15.43
C GLY A 935 -21.10 37.41 14.26
N LYS A 936 -21.81 36.37 13.87
CA LYS A 936 -22.83 36.42 12.83
C LYS A 936 -24.10 35.72 13.31
N GLY A 937 -25.26 36.27 12.94
CA GLY A 937 -26.51 35.66 13.33
C GLY A 937 -27.65 36.01 12.41
N GLY A 938 -28.77 35.35 12.63
CA GLY A 938 -30.01 35.55 11.89
C GLY A 938 -31.05 34.53 12.32
N GLY A 939 -32.28 34.65 11.85
CA GLY A 939 -33.34 33.73 12.21
C GLY A 939 -34.69 34.21 11.77
N ARG A 940 -35.75 33.63 12.36
CA ARG A 940 -37.10 33.97 12.08
C ARG A 940 -37.46 35.38 12.60
N PRO A 941 -38.51 36.02 12.08
CA PRO A 941 -38.90 37.33 12.58
C PRO A 941 -39.31 37.40 14.05
N ASP A 942 -39.78 36.26 14.61
CA ASP A 942 -40.25 36.15 16.01
C ASP A 942 -39.18 35.71 17.00
N LEU A 943 -38.16 34.90 16.50
CA LEU A 943 -37.11 34.32 17.35
C LEU A 943 -35.85 34.05 16.53
N ALA A 944 -34.67 34.49 17.02
CA ALA A 944 -33.41 34.32 16.38
C ALA A 944 -32.27 34.15 17.37
N GLN A 945 -31.23 33.39 16.95
CA GLN A 945 -30.03 33.13 17.80
C GLN A 945 -28.76 33.48 17.05
N ALA A 946 -27.73 33.86 17.80
CA ALA A 946 -26.40 34.14 17.27
C ALA A 946 -25.33 33.78 18.29
N GLY A 947 -24.08 33.76 17.84
CA GLY A 947 -22.91 33.69 18.71
C GLY A 947 -21.90 34.79 18.39
N GLY A 948 -20.95 35.04 19.29
CA GLY A 948 -19.85 35.97 19.09
C GLY A 948 -18.60 35.53 19.87
N ALA A 949 -17.45 36.11 19.52
CA ALA A 949 -16.17 35.78 20.16
C ALA A 949 -15.66 36.87 21.10
N ASP A 950 -16.15 38.09 20.95
CA ASP A 950 -15.69 39.24 21.74
C ASP A 950 -16.55 39.48 22.96
N VAL A 951 -16.15 38.90 24.08
CA VAL A 951 -16.84 38.99 25.38
C VAL A 951 -16.78 40.44 25.92
N SER A 952 -15.72 41.21 25.58
CA SER A 952 -15.53 42.57 26.11
C SER A 952 -16.55 43.58 25.59
N GLN A 953 -17.17 43.29 24.46
CA GLN A 953 -18.14 44.17 23.81
C GLN A 953 -19.59 43.93 24.22
N VAL A 954 -19.89 42.90 25.03
CA VAL A 954 -21.26 42.52 25.40
C VAL A 954 -22.01 43.68 26.08
N GLY A 955 -21.36 44.39 27.01
CA GLY A 955 -21.98 45.55 27.69
C GLY A 955 -22.32 46.67 26.71
N ALA A 956 -21.37 47.08 25.88
CA ALA A 956 -21.54 48.17 24.90
C ALA A 956 -22.59 47.78 23.84
N MET A 957 -22.65 46.52 23.46
CA MET A 957 -23.64 45.99 22.55
C MET A 957 -25.07 46.10 23.12
N LEU A 958 -25.27 45.65 24.38
CA LEU A 958 -26.56 45.75 25.05
C LEU A 958 -27.07 47.22 25.20
N ASP A 959 -26.17 48.14 25.53
CA ASP A 959 -26.48 49.57 25.62
C ASP A 959 -26.90 50.17 24.25
N SER A 960 -26.35 49.69 23.15
CA SER A 960 -26.67 50.17 21.77
C SER A 960 -28.04 49.73 21.27
N VAL A 961 -28.63 48.69 21.87
CA VAL A 961 -29.88 48.06 21.39
C VAL A 961 -31.08 49.00 21.41
N GLU A 962 -31.18 49.79 22.45
CA GLU A 962 -32.26 50.77 22.63
C GLU A 962 -32.34 51.77 21.47
N GLY A 963 -31.19 52.37 21.11
CA GLY A 963 -31.10 53.33 20.00
C GLY A 963 -31.45 52.69 18.66
N TRP A 964 -31.01 51.44 18.46
CA TRP A 964 -31.31 50.70 17.22
C TRP A 964 -32.83 50.42 17.12
N ILE A 965 -33.47 49.97 18.22
CA ILE A 965 -34.90 49.68 18.21
C ILE A 965 -35.72 50.94 18.01
N HIS A 966 -35.36 52.05 18.66
CA HIS A 966 -36.02 53.33 18.44
C HIS A 966 -36.04 53.75 16.95
N SER A 967 -34.92 53.50 16.25
CA SER A 967 -34.85 53.82 14.81
C SER A 967 -35.76 52.96 13.94
N LYS A 968 -36.29 51.82 14.46
CA LYS A 968 -37.19 50.93 13.77
C LYS A 968 -38.66 51.06 14.17
N LEU A 969 -38.93 51.62 15.33
CA LEU A 969 -40.30 51.81 15.81
C LEU A 969 -40.94 53.14 15.31
N VAL A 970 -40.08 54.14 14.99
CA VAL A 970 -40.47 55.38 14.36
C VAL A 970 -40.82 55.11 12.88
#